data_f18f4448e5cbad497a87212592a62f7e
#
_entry.id   f18f4448e5cbad497a87212592a62f7e
#
_cell.length_a   1.000
_cell.length_b   1.000
_cell.length_c   1.000
_cell.angle_alpha   90.00
_cell.angle_beta   90.00
_cell.angle_gamma   90.00
#
_symmetry.space_group_name_H-M   'P 1'
#
loop_
_entity.id
_entity.type
_entity.pdbx_description
1 polymer ?
#
loop_
_entity_poly.entity_id
_entity_poly.type
_entity_poly.pdbx_seq_one_letter_code
_entity_poly.pdbx_strand_id
1 'polypeptide(L)'
;MTMKKLLSILTLSVLAVACTQKPAQQAVSDAWVSDGTVYELNVRQLTPEGTFAAAEAHLPLLKELGVDIIWVMPPYPIGEKGRKGTLGSYYAIKDYCDINPEFGTLADFDHFLATAHDQGFKVVLDWVANHTSPDHPWVTEKPAEWYVRDEQGNTIVEYDWTDIAKLNYGCAEMRAEMRKCMHFWLERGLDGFRCDVAYQVPQDFWAEVLPAFREEYKRPLYFLAEGEEAWLHDAGFNTTYAWKLHHLLNDLARGKADADSLVRYLQWNDRSFPAGSRRLGFTSNHDENSWSGTEFERMGDAWQAMTVLAWTLPMMQPLLYTGQEVGYDHRFEFFEKDNIPALKTNAVTDFYRYLARLRAEHPAMIAGHGAFKLLSWDNDQVVYERRADDDCVTVSVLLKAPWTWSITTDADRVSRVEPPCWWVGMETPLQLLVQGKGIGAYEVRAEGLPGVRVTGTHAAESPDYLFVDVAVAPETKPGTARLVFSRGDDSFRVPYTVSARREGSAQRGSFGTADAVYLIMPDRFVNGDPTNDSTPCTEEKADYQAFFGRHGGDIQGIEDQLDYIADLGFTAIWNTPLLEDDEPSSSYHGYACTDYYRIDPRFGSNEKYREFVREAHRRGIKVIMDVVTNHCGDKHWWMEDLPFADWVHQWPSYTHSNCAFSAQNDPYCSEHDRENMVCGWFDTSMVDMNLDNPYLLQYFRQWAVWWAEWADLDGFRVDTYPYNEKEPMAQWCAGVRKEYPRLNIVGEVWSTNVPQVAYWQAGNPNKDGFNSNLPSIMDFCLQSAVCNGINADRESWDEGITKWYDSIANDFYIQDPQNMMVFPGNHDTDRIGDVVGRDPAKMKLIMALMATVRGYPQIFAGDELMVVSRDRAQGHGGLRVELPLNWEQDPVQKDLHDYVRTLLRWRRTSDAVQNGRTLHFLSRDNTYAYWRIAESGETVFVYLNNNPEPRQIPWADYKEVTDLLPGPGRDIFTEEYVNFDPKTVAGRTALIVEFK
;
A
#
# COMPACT_ATOMS: atom_id res chain seq x y z
N MET A 1 -27.56 -3.67 -68.23
CA MET A 1 -28.09 -2.38 -68.65
C MET A 1 -27.90 -1.45 -67.50
N THR A 2 -26.84 -0.68 -67.54
CA THR A 2 -26.80 0.75 -67.90
C THR A 2 -27.58 1.57 -66.84
N MET A 3 -27.09 2.56 -66.17
CA MET A 3 -26.07 3.57 -66.41
C MET A 3 -26.17 4.56 -65.23
N LYS A 4 -25.11 4.94 -64.59
CA LYS A 4 -24.35 6.23 -64.71
C LYS A 4 -25.04 7.46 -64.16
N LYS A 5 -24.39 8.05 -63.21
CA LYS A 5 -24.02 9.49 -63.01
C LYS A 5 -25.11 10.43 -62.49
N LEU A 6 -24.86 11.10 -61.40
CA LEU A 6 -24.26 12.45 -61.42
C LEU A 6 -23.74 12.90 -60.04
N LEU A 7 -22.59 13.47 -60.14
CA LEU A 7 -21.88 14.23 -59.10
C LEU A 7 -22.54 15.60 -58.92
N SER A 8 -22.73 16.05 -57.70
CA SER A 8 -22.81 17.49 -57.41
C SER A 8 -22.18 17.80 -56.06
N ILE A 9 -21.12 18.52 -56.13
CA ILE A 9 -20.38 19.14 -55.04
C ILE A 9 -21.23 20.22 -54.39
N LEU A 10 -21.47 20.12 -53.09
CA LEU A 10 -21.86 21.27 -52.28
C LEU A 10 -20.91 21.31 -51.05
N THR A 11 -19.97 22.23 -51.12
CA THR A 11 -19.16 22.71 -50.02
C THR A 11 -20.09 23.34 -48.97
N LEU A 12 -20.28 22.69 -47.83
CA LEU A 12 -20.81 23.35 -46.64
C LEU A 12 -19.70 23.47 -45.61
N SER A 13 -19.31 24.70 -45.36
CA SER A 13 -18.44 25.12 -44.29
C SER A 13 -19.13 24.81 -42.94
N VAL A 14 -18.73 23.80 -42.24
CA VAL A 14 -19.15 23.56 -40.85
C VAL A 14 -18.24 24.35 -39.96
N LEU A 15 -18.70 25.47 -39.43
CA LEU A 15 -18.14 26.11 -38.26
C LEU A 15 -18.24 25.10 -37.08
N ALA A 16 -17.11 24.56 -36.67
CA ALA A 16 -17.01 23.84 -35.42
C ALA A 16 -17.13 24.86 -34.29
N VAL A 17 -18.33 25.01 -33.74
CA VAL A 17 -18.52 25.62 -32.41
C VAL A 17 -18.01 24.58 -31.42
N ALA A 18 -16.81 24.78 -30.93
CA ALA A 18 -16.31 24.05 -29.76
C ALA A 18 -17.19 24.46 -28.56
N CYS A 19 -18.21 23.65 -28.27
CA CYS A 19 -18.84 23.64 -26.96
C CYS A 19 -17.79 23.10 -25.98
N THR A 20 -17.10 24.00 -25.31
CA THR A 20 -16.44 23.68 -24.03
C THR A 20 -17.57 23.31 -23.06
N GLN A 21 -17.82 22.01 -22.90
CA GLN A 21 -18.55 21.54 -21.73
C GLN A 21 -17.69 21.92 -20.52
N LYS A 22 -18.17 22.89 -19.73
CA LYS A 22 -17.73 23.03 -18.34
C LYS A 22 -17.88 21.66 -17.69
N PRO A 23 -16.88 21.20 -16.91
CA PRO A 23 -17.09 20.00 -16.12
C PRO A 23 -18.37 20.21 -15.31
N ALA A 24 -19.19 19.17 -15.25
CA ALA A 24 -20.38 19.15 -14.41
C ALA A 24 -19.94 19.58 -13.01
N GLN A 25 -20.47 20.66 -12.50
CA GLN A 25 -20.30 21.08 -11.14
C GLN A 25 -20.84 19.92 -10.30
N GLN A 26 -19.93 19.20 -9.64
CA GLN A 26 -20.28 18.20 -8.66
C GLN A 26 -21.19 18.91 -7.65
N ALA A 27 -22.39 18.39 -7.45
CA ALA A 27 -23.30 18.95 -6.44
C ALA A 27 -22.53 18.92 -5.12
N VAL A 28 -22.18 20.08 -4.59
CA VAL A 28 -21.50 20.21 -3.31
C VAL A 28 -22.48 19.68 -2.28
N SER A 29 -22.14 18.57 -1.64
CA SER A 29 -22.93 18.02 -0.54
C SER A 29 -22.93 19.05 0.61
N ASP A 30 -24.12 19.37 1.16
CA ASP A 30 -24.25 20.25 2.33
C ASP A 30 -23.87 19.53 3.64
N ALA A 31 -23.47 18.27 3.54
CA ALA A 31 -23.17 17.40 4.68
C ALA A 31 -22.11 17.96 5.64
N TRP A 32 -21.11 18.66 5.11
CA TRP A 32 -20.04 19.24 5.92
C TRP A 32 -20.56 20.19 7.04
N VAL A 33 -21.70 20.84 6.82
CA VAL A 33 -22.30 21.77 7.79
C VAL A 33 -22.74 21.03 9.05
N SER A 34 -23.25 19.81 8.89
CA SER A 34 -23.77 18.99 9.99
C SER A 34 -22.81 17.93 10.50
N ASP A 35 -21.89 17.50 9.63
CA ASP A 35 -21.13 16.28 9.83
C ASP A 35 -19.62 16.55 9.96
N GLY A 36 -19.16 17.74 9.56
CA GLY A 36 -17.74 18.10 9.50
C GLY A 36 -17.07 18.17 10.86
N THR A 37 -15.83 17.73 10.92
CA THR A 37 -14.93 17.92 12.07
C THR A 37 -14.37 19.35 12.07
N VAL A 38 -14.41 20.03 13.22
CA VAL A 38 -13.96 21.41 13.38
C VAL A 38 -12.54 21.43 13.95
N TYR A 39 -11.69 22.25 13.38
CA TYR A 39 -10.38 22.58 13.94
C TYR A 39 -10.32 24.05 14.31
N GLU A 40 -10.05 24.34 15.56
CA GLU A 40 -9.89 25.70 16.08
C GLU A 40 -8.43 26.14 15.88
N LEU A 41 -8.23 27.03 14.92
CA LEU A 41 -6.91 27.52 14.53
C LEU A 41 -6.55 28.78 15.32
N ASN A 42 -5.58 28.67 16.21
CA ASN A 42 -4.91 29.79 16.84
C ASN A 42 -3.68 30.19 16.04
N VAL A 43 -3.83 31.15 15.14
CA VAL A 43 -2.76 31.59 14.23
C VAL A 43 -1.52 32.05 14.99
N ARG A 44 -1.70 32.81 16.10
CA ARG A 44 -0.60 33.33 16.93
C ARG A 44 0.27 32.20 17.48
N GLN A 45 -0.34 31.09 17.89
CA GLN A 45 0.31 30.04 18.69
C GLN A 45 0.75 28.82 17.87
N LEU A 46 0.22 28.62 16.65
CA LEU A 46 0.48 27.42 15.86
C LEU A 46 1.96 27.27 15.47
N THR A 47 2.60 28.35 15.05
CA THR A 47 3.98 28.32 14.55
C THR A 47 4.82 29.44 15.18
N PRO A 48 6.17 29.33 15.13
CA PRO A 48 7.07 30.42 15.56
C PRO A 48 6.78 31.75 14.86
N GLU A 49 6.40 31.75 13.60
CA GLU A 49 6.06 32.96 12.82
C GLU A 49 4.71 33.53 13.29
N GLY A 50 3.72 32.66 13.54
CA GLY A 50 2.37 33.04 13.95
C GLY A 50 1.60 33.79 12.87
N THR A 51 1.77 33.40 11.61
CA THR A 51 1.16 34.06 10.44
C THR A 51 0.31 33.10 9.62
N PHE A 52 -0.61 33.59 8.80
CA PHE A 52 -1.38 32.80 7.87
C PHE A 52 -0.51 32.05 6.88
N ALA A 53 0.53 32.68 6.37
CA ALA A 53 1.47 32.02 5.45
C ALA A 53 2.18 30.81 6.08
N ALA A 54 2.53 30.90 7.37
CA ALA A 54 3.13 29.78 8.08
C ALA A 54 2.10 28.68 8.42
N ALA A 55 0.85 29.04 8.69
CA ALA A 55 -0.21 28.10 8.99
C ALA A 55 -0.60 27.23 7.79
N GLU A 56 -0.40 27.68 6.55
CA GLU A 56 -0.67 26.91 5.33
C GLU A 56 0.11 25.57 5.30
N ALA A 57 1.32 25.53 5.83
CA ALA A 57 2.13 24.33 5.88
C ALA A 57 1.52 23.21 6.76
N HIS A 58 0.56 23.57 7.63
CA HIS A 58 -0.13 22.62 8.50
C HIS A 58 -1.39 22.00 7.87
N LEU A 59 -1.92 22.59 6.82
CA LEU A 59 -3.15 22.13 6.17
C LEU A 59 -3.12 20.63 5.74
N PRO A 60 -2.02 20.09 5.20
CA PRO A 60 -1.96 18.67 4.85
C PRO A 60 -2.20 17.74 6.05
N LEU A 61 -1.63 18.03 7.21
CA LEU A 61 -1.88 17.22 8.42
C LEU A 61 -3.34 17.32 8.87
N LEU A 62 -3.94 18.51 8.83
CA LEU A 62 -5.36 18.67 9.17
C LEU A 62 -6.26 17.86 8.24
N LYS A 63 -5.87 17.72 6.96
CA LYS A 63 -6.58 16.87 6.00
C LYS A 63 -6.52 15.39 6.37
N GLU A 64 -5.34 14.90 6.75
CA GLU A 64 -5.16 13.52 7.24
C GLU A 64 -5.98 13.24 8.50
N LEU A 65 -6.18 14.26 9.34
CA LEU A 65 -7.00 14.19 10.56
C LEU A 65 -8.51 14.34 10.30
N GLY A 66 -8.92 14.34 9.02
CA GLY A 66 -10.35 14.41 8.67
C GLY A 66 -11.01 15.73 9.07
N VAL A 67 -10.26 16.82 9.18
CA VAL A 67 -10.82 18.14 9.42
C VAL A 67 -11.53 18.62 8.16
N ASP A 68 -12.73 19.15 8.34
CA ASP A 68 -13.55 19.74 7.28
C ASP A 68 -13.67 21.25 7.42
N ILE A 69 -13.74 21.72 8.65
CA ILE A 69 -14.00 23.14 8.97
C ILE A 69 -12.83 23.68 9.79
N ILE A 70 -12.17 24.72 9.28
CA ILE A 70 -11.16 25.47 10.01
C ILE A 70 -11.85 26.70 10.61
N TRP A 71 -12.00 26.72 11.92
CA TRP A 71 -12.43 27.90 12.67
C TRP A 71 -11.19 28.71 13.08
N VAL A 72 -10.99 29.85 12.45
CA VAL A 72 -9.89 30.78 12.77
C VAL A 72 -10.30 31.66 13.95
N MET A 73 -9.56 31.62 15.06
CA MET A 73 -9.72 32.54 16.18
C MET A 73 -9.66 33.98 15.70
N PRO A 74 -10.20 35.00 16.45
CA PRO A 74 -10.37 36.35 15.94
C PRO A 74 -9.09 36.91 15.30
N PRO A 75 -9.06 37.14 13.98
CA PRO A 75 -7.85 37.56 13.29
C PRO A 75 -7.75 39.08 13.13
N TYR A 76 -8.59 39.81 13.80
CA TYR A 76 -8.79 41.26 13.64
C TYR A 76 -7.75 42.06 14.39
N PRO A 77 -7.49 43.37 14.00
CA PRO A 77 -6.69 44.28 14.78
C PRO A 77 -7.20 44.44 16.21
N ILE A 78 -6.28 44.39 17.17
CA ILE A 78 -6.57 44.39 18.59
C ILE A 78 -6.45 45.82 19.16
N GLY A 79 -7.39 46.23 20.02
CA GLY A 79 -7.34 47.54 20.70
C GLY A 79 -6.14 47.71 21.63
N GLU A 80 -5.80 48.96 21.87
CA GLU A 80 -4.68 49.33 22.74
C GLU A 80 -5.15 49.83 24.11
N LYS A 81 -6.35 50.40 24.17
CA LYS A 81 -6.89 50.96 25.40
C LYS A 81 -7.40 49.86 26.33
N GLY A 82 -6.78 49.71 27.47
CA GLY A 82 -7.12 48.66 28.44
C GLY A 82 -6.49 47.30 28.10
N ARG A 83 -5.58 47.24 27.12
CA ARG A 83 -4.93 46.02 26.64
C ARG A 83 -4.36 45.21 27.79
N LYS A 84 -4.66 43.90 27.81
CA LYS A 84 -4.09 42.95 28.74
C LYS A 84 -2.86 42.29 28.09
N GLY A 85 -1.79 42.06 28.86
CA GLY A 85 -0.51 41.56 28.34
C GLY A 85 0.15 42.47 27.32
N THR A 86 1.11 41.93 26.56
CA THR A 86 1.81 42.71 25.53
C THR A 86 1.07 42.75 24.20
N LEU A 87 0.44 41.65 23.80
CA LEU A 87 -0.23 41.53 22.51
C LEU A 87 -1.75 41.73 22.57
N GLY A 88 -2.35 41.60 23.75
CA GLY A 88 -3.77 41.80 23.98
C GLY A 88 -4.65 40.61 23.68
N SER A 89 -5.92 40.76 24.07
CA SER A 89 -6.95 39.74 23.78
C SER A 89 -7.33 39.76 22.32
N TYR A 90 -7.43 38.57 21.72
CA TYR A 90 -8.00 38.38 20.37
C TYR A 90 -9.40 38.96 20.25
N TYR A 91 -10.14 39.01 21.36
CA TYR A 91 -11.54 39.45 21.42
C TYR A 91 -11.73 40.96 21.62
N ALA A 92 -10.67 41.74 21.84
CA ALA A 92 -10.73 43.18 21.92
C ALA A 92 -10.63 43.83 20.52
N ILE A 93 -11.70 43.68 19.72
CA ILE A 93 -11.73 44.07 18.30
C ILE A 93 -11.61 45.59 18.09
N LYS A 94 -10.61 46.03 17.31
CA LYS A 94 -10.43 47.41 16.90
C LYS A 94 -10.94 47.73 15.50
N ASP A 95 -10.96 46.71 14.61
CA ASP A 95 -11.52 46.82 13.26
C ASP A 95 -12.03 45.49 12.82
N TYR A 96 -13.31 45.38 12.43
CA TYR A 96 -13.95 44.15 11.97
C TYR A 96 -13.61 43.77 10.53
N CYS A 97 -13.01 44.67 9.75
CA CYS A 97 -12.83 44.48 8.31
C CYS A 97 -11.36 44.47 7.88
N ASP A 98 -10.45 44.24 8.80
CA ASP A 98 -9.01 44.13 8.51
C ASP A 98 -8.39 42.98 9.29
N ILE A 99 -7.18 42.59 8.94
CA ILE A 99 -6.38 41.56 9.57
C ILE A 99 -5.35 42.19 10.52
N ASN A 100 -5.18 41.58 11.69
CA ASN A 100 -4.12 41.96 12.61
C ASN A 100 -2.76 41.82 11.92
N PRO A 101 -1.96 42.88 11.85
CA PRO A 101 -0.63 42.87 11.24
C PRO A 101 0.32 41.83 11.81
N GLU A 102 0.05 41.32 13.01
CA GLU A 102 0.76 40.20 13.62
C GLU A 102 0.62 38.89 12.80
N PHE A 103 -0.54 38.70 12.16
CA PHE A 103 -0.87 37.48 11.41
C PHE A 103 -0.61 37.58 9.90
N GLY A 104 -0.31 38.81 9.43
CA GLY A 104 -0.11 39.14 8.03
C GLY A 104 -1.01 40.28 7.56
N THR A 105 -1.31 40.26 6.26
CA THR A 105 -2.19 41.23 5.60
C THR A 105 -3.51 40.56 5.20
N LEU A 106 -4.48 41.40 4.77
CA LEU A 106 -5.71 40.91 4.20
C LEU A 106 -5.47 39.99 2.94
N ALA A 107 -4.41 40.30 2.18
CA ALA A 107 -4.02 39.47 1.02
C ALA A 107 -3.43 38.12 1.43
N ASP A 108 -2.71 38.05 2.55
CA ASP A 108 -2.21 36.80 3.10
C ASP A 108 -3.37 35.94 3.60
N PHE A 109 -4.39 36.54 4.19
CA PHE A 109 -5.61 35.82 4.57
C PHE A 109 -6.38 35.31 3.34
N ASP A 110 -6.55 36.17 2.30
CA ASP A 110 -7.21 35.76 1.06
C ASP A 110 -6.48 34.60 0.41
N HIS A 111 -5.15 34.55 0.45
CA HIS A 111 -4.33 33.44 -0.04
C HIS A 111 -4.55 32.19 0.81
N PHE A 112 -4.49 32.27 2.13
CA PHE A 112 -4.79 31.18 3.05
C PHE A 112 -6.18 30.57 2.80
N LEU A 113 -7.21 31.45 2.66
CA LEU A 113 -8.59 31.03 2.39
C LEU A 113 -8.68 30.24 1.07
N ALA A 114 -8.03 30.75 0.00
CA ALA A 114 -8.00 30.08 -1.29
C ALA A 114 -7.27 28.73 -1.21
N THR A 115 -6.10 28.69 -0.56
CA THR A 115 -5.32 27.46 -0.36
C THR A 115 -6.10 26.41 0.45
N ALA A 116 -6.79 26.81 1.50
CA ALA A 116 -7.64 25.94 2.29
C ALA A 116 -8.82 25.39 1.45
N HIS A 117 -9.48 26.25 0.66
CA HIS A 117 -10.56 25.83 -0.24
C HIS A 117 -10.07 24.87 -1.34
N ASP A 118 -8.90 25.09 -1.91
CA ASP A 118 -8.32 24.21 -2.94
C ASP A 118 -8.03 22.80 -2.38
N GLN A 119 -7.71 22.71 -1.07
CA GLN A 119 -7.56 21.43 -0.36
C GLN A 119 -8.88 20.85 0.15
N GLY A 120 -10.01 21.55 -0.07
CA GLY A 120 -11.36 21.08 0.26
C GLY A 120 -11.82 21.42 1.67
N PHE A 121 -11.13 22.26 2.41
CA PHE A 121 -11.57 22.78 3.70
C PHE A 121 -12.67 23.84 3.54
N LYS A 122 -13.41 24.05 4.61
CA LYS A 122 -14.28 25.20 4.85
C LYS A 122 -13.64 26.07 5.90
N VAL A 123 -13.75 27.39 5.76
CA VAL A 123 -13.13 28.32 6.68
C VAL A 123 -14.18 29.22 7.29
N VAL A 124 -14.21 29.30 8.61
CA VAL A 124 -15.07 30.22 9.36
C VAL A 124 -14.23 31.11 10.26
N LEU A 125 -14.65 32.33 10.44
CA LEU A 125 -14.00 33.26 11.38
C LEU A 125 -14.74 33.33 12.71
N ASP A 126 -13.99 33.54 13.77
CA ASP A 126 -14.57 33.93 15.05
C ASP A 126 -15.15 35.32 14.98
N TRP A 127 -16.42 35.47 15.35
CA TRP A 127 -17.16 36.69 15.23
C TRP A 127 -17.58 37.25 16.59
N VAL A 128 -16.94 38.31 17.04
CA VAL A 128 -17.18 38.98 18.33
C VAL A 128 -18.31 39.99 18.19
N ALA A 129 -19.55 39.53 18.30
CA ALA A 129 -20.71 40.40 18.10
C ALA A 129 -21.12 41.22 19.34
N ASN A 130 -20.77 40.75 20.55
CA ASN A 130 -21.24 41.34 21.78
C ASN A 130 -20.55 42.69 22.14
N HIS A 131 -19.29 42.85 21.75
CA HIS A 131 -18.47 43.97 22.20
C HIS A 131 -17.36 44.32 21.20
N THR A 132 -16.75 45.48 21.38
CA THR A 132 -15.52 45.92 20.67
C THR A 132 -14.44 46.30 21.70
N SER A 133 -13.24 46.66 21.24
CA SER A 133 -12.30 47.36 22.13
C SER A 133 -12.79 48.76 22.49
N PRO A 134 -12.35 49.35 23.63
CA PRO A 134 -12.75 50.72 24.04
C PRO A 134 -12.16 51.83 23.16
N ASP A 135 -11.25 51.52 22.28
CA ASP A 135 -10.63 52.44 21.28
C ASP A 135 -11.02 52.05 19.85
N HIS A 136 -12.05 51.23 19.65
CA HIS A 136 -12.66 51.01 18.35
C HIS A 136 -13.17 52.34 17.78
N PRO A 137 -12.98 52.67 16.48
CA PRO A 137 -13.42 53.93 15.88
C PRO A 137 -14.91 54.23 16.14
N TRP A 138 -15.77 53.24 16.22
CA TRP A 138 -17.20 53.43 16.50
C TRP A 138 -17.47 54.10 17.83
N VAL A 139 -16.61 53.93 18.83
CA VAL A 139 -16.79 54.54 20.16
C VAL A 139 -16.82 56.09 20.10
N THR A 140 -16.05 56.68 19.19
CA THR A 140 -15.88 58.13 19.04
C THR A 140 -16.49 58.69 17.76
N GLU A 141 -16.58 57.90 16.70
CA GLU A 141 -17.03 58.38 15.37
C GLU A 141 -18.54 58.12 15.12
N LYS A 142 -19.15 57.16 15.89
CA LYS A 142 -20.55 56.83 15.75
C LYS A 142 -21.39 57.40 16.90
N PRO A 143 -22.72 57.47 16.73
CA PRO A 143 -23.62 57.92 17.80
C PRO A 143 -23.42 57.18 19.13
N ALA A 144 -23.55 57.91 20.24
CA ALA A 144 -23.29 57.37 21.60
C ALA A 144 -24.15 56.15 21.93
N GLU A 145 -25.33 56.05 21.37
CA GLU A 145 -26.28 54.95 21.51
C GLU A 145 -25.86 53.64 20.86
N TRP A 146 -24.78 53.59 20.13
CA TRP A 146 -24.21 52.36 19.60
C TRP A 146 -23.64 51.49 20.71
N TYR A 147 -23.30 52.06 21.85
CA TYR A 147 -22.74 51.37 23.00
C TYR A 147 -23.67 51.51 24.23
N VAL A 148 -23.67 50.47 25.06
CA VAL A 148 -24.23 50.57 26.38
C VAL A 148 -23.33 51.43 27.23
N ARG A 149 -23.90 52.48 27.91
CA ARG A 149 -23.14 53.45 28.70
C ARG A 149 -23.70 53.58 30.12
N ASP A 150 -22.81 53.92 31.05
CA ASP A 150 -23.15 54.28 32.41
C ASP A 150 -23.78 55.68 32.53
N GLU A 151 -24.20 56.04 33.72
CA GLU A 151 -24.81 57.36 34.02
C GLU A 151 -23.84 58.55 33.75
N GLN A 152 -22.52 58.25 33.68
CA GLN A 152 -21.45 59.23 33.40
C GLN A 152 -21.10 59.29 31.89
N GLY A 153 -21.74 58.45 31.06
CA GLY A 153 -21.53 58.36 29.61
C GLY A 153 -20.36 57.53 29.19
N ASN A 154 -19.69 56.79 30.09
CA ASN A 154 -18.61 55.85 29.71
C ASN A 154 -19.24 54.54 29.19
N THR A 155 -18.52 53.87 28.25
CA THR A 155 -18.85 52.52 27.80
C THR A 155 -18.71 51.57 28.98
N ILE A 156 -19.63 50.62 29.12
CA ILE A 156 -19.54 49.62 30.16
C ILE A 156 -18.68 48.41 29.71
N VAL A 157 -18.04 47.77 30.69
CA VAL A 157 -17.36 46.48 30.57
C VAL A 157 -18.28 45.35 31.04
N GLU A 158 -17.99 44.17 30.73
CA GLU A 158 -18.65 42.99 31.30
C GLU A 158 -17.64 42.13 32.07
N TYR A 159 -18.07 41.54 33.15
CA TYR A 159 -17.23 40.77 34.05
C TYR A 159 -15.92 41.53 34.40
N ASP A 160 -14.76 40.91 34.28
CA ASP A 160 -13.44 41.47 34.45
C ASP A 160 -12.77 41.86 33.10
N TRP A 161 -13.57 41.95 32.01
CA TRP A 161 -13.07 42.27 30.64
C TRP A 161 -12.85 43.78 30.47
N THR A 162 -11.81 44.30 31.09
CA THR A 162 -11.52 45.74 31.13
C THR A 162 -11.08 46.36 29.78
N ASP A 163 -10.81 45.52 28.82
CA ASP A 163 -10.37 45.82 27.47
C ASP A 163 -11.50 45.77 26.43
N ILE A 164 -12.76 45.75 26.85
CA ILE A 164 -13.92 45.78 25.95
C ILE A 164 -14.90 46.92 26.22
N ALA A 165 -15.75 47.18 25.21
CA ALA A 165 -16.88 48.12 25.27
C ALA A 165 -18.13 47.41 24.71
N LYS A 166 -19.19 47.26 25.54
CA LYS A 166 -20.41 46.52 25.19
C LYS A 166 -21.23 47.28 24.14
N LEU A 167 -21.61 46.59 23.04
CA LEU A 167 -22.49 47.09 21.99
C LEU A 167 -23.97 47.12 22.43
N ASN A 168 -24.71 48.07 21.90
CA ASN A 168 -26.14 48.24 22.19
C ASN A 168 -27.00 47.77 21.01
N TYR A 169 -27.51 46.57 21.11
CA TYR A 169 -28.42 45.98 20.10
C TYR A 169 -29.82 46.61 20.04
N GLY A 170 -30.14 47.57 20.93
CA GLY A 170 -31.30 48.44 20.75
C GLY A 170 -31.15 49.45 19.64
N CYS A 171 -29.92 49.71 19.13
CA CYS A 171 -29.62 50.63 18.03
C CYS A 171 -29.68 49.92 16.65
N ALA A 172 -30.65 50.29 15.81
CA ALA A 172 -30.85 49.70 14.50
C ALA A 172 -29.67 50.01 13.53
N GLU A 173 -29.05 51.19 13.62
CA GLU A 173 -27.91 51.55 12.79
C GLU A 173 -26.66 50.70 13.13
N MET A 174 -26.44 50.41 14.40
CA MET A 174 -25.36 49.54 14.85
C MET A 174 -25.58 48.12 14.35
N ARG A 175 -26.78 47.55 14.45
CA ARG A 175 -27.15 46.22 13.89
C ARG A 175 -26.85 46.15 12.37
N ALA A 176 -27.24 47.21 11.63
CA ALA A 176 -27.01 47.28 10.18
C ALA A 176 -25.52 47.30 9.83
N GLU A 177 -24.70 48.04 10.58
CA GLU A 177 -23.26 48.10 10.36
C GLU A 177 -22.59 46.74 10.76
N MET A 178 -23.00 46.14 11.84
CA MET A 178 -22.55 44.80 12.25
C MET A 178 -22.82 43.78 11.13
N ARG A 179 -24.04 43.76 10.59
CA ARG A 179 -24.39 42.91 9.44
C ARG A 179 -23.50 43.18 8.22
N LYS A 180 -23.22 44.49 7.96
CA LYS A 180 -22.35 44.86 6.82
C LYS A 180 -20.91 44.40 7.01
N CYS A 181 -20.38 44.42 8.22
CA CYS A 181 -19.05 43.85 8.50
C CYS A 181 -19.03 42.33 8.29
N MET A 182 -20.10 41.59 8.60
CA MET A 182 -20.22 40.14 8.29
C MET A 182 -20.26 39.93 6.78
N HIS A 183 -20.99 40.78 6.02
CA HIS A 183 -21.02 40.72 4.56
C HIS A 183 -19.61 40.83 3.93
N PHE A 184 -18.77 41.75 4.47
CA PHE A 184 -17.41 41.97 3.97
C PHE A 184 -16.61 40.63 3.87
N TRP A 185 -16.76 39.74 4.85
CA TRP A 185 -16.07 38.45 4.87
C TRP A 185 -16.78 37.40 4.00
N LEU A 186 -18.10 37.35 4.03
CA LEU A 186 -18.87 36.41 3.21
C LEU A 186 -18.70 36.67 1.70
N GLU A 187 -18.54 37.93 1.28
CA GLU A 187 -18.23 38.34 -0.10
C GLU A 187 -16.85 37.89 -0.54
N ARG A 188 -15.89 37.73 0.40
CA ARG A 188 -14.54 37.21 0.15
C ARG A 188 -14.53 35.69 0.02
N GLY A 189 -15.66 35.02 0.24
CA GLY A 189 -15.77 33.55 0.12
C GLY A 189 -15.79 32.79 1.44
N LEU A 190 -15.74 33.46 2.58
CA LEU A 190 -15.82 32.83 3.90
C LEU A 190 -17.06 31.95 4.04
N ASP A 191 -16.92 30.77 4.64
CA ASP A 191 -18.00 29.75 4.73
C ASP A 191 -18.92 29.92 5.95
N GLY A 192 -18.68 30.91 6.81
CA GLY A 192 -19.53 31.18 7.99
C GLY A 192 -18.79 31.80 9.15
N PHE A 193 -19.36 31.67 10.34
CA PHE A 193 -18.82 32.26 11.56
C PHE A 193 -19.02 31.34 12.79
N ARG A 194 -18.04 31.35 13.70
CA ARG A 194 -18.24 31.05 15.11
C ARG A 194 -18.56 32.35 15.83
N CYS A 195 -19.66 32.42 16.55
CA CYS A 195 -20.10 33.64 17.20
C CYS A 195 -19.81 33.59 18.70
N ASP A 196 -18.92 34.50 19.14
CA ASP A 196 -18.49 34.66 20.51
C ASP A 196 -19.65 35.09 21.40
N VAL A 197 -19.77 34.45 22.57
CA VAL A 197 -20.87 34.67 23.57
C VAL A 197 -22.22 34.93 22.92
N ALA A 198 -22.57 34.13 21.93
CA ALA A 198 -23.74 34.34 21.07
C ALA A 198 -25.05 34.46 21.88
N TYR A 199 -25.12 33.84 23.05
CA TYR A 199 -26.29 33.89 23.97
C TYR A 199 -26.48 35.29 24.61
N GLN A 200 -25.45 36.14 24.58
CA GLN A 200 -25.57 37.50 25.12
C GLN A 200 -26.08 38.50 24.07
N VAL A 201 -26.05 38.13 22.80
CA VAL A 201 -26.60 38.94 21.68
C VAL A 201 -28.10 38.56 21.52
N PRO A 202 -28.98 39.55 21.33
CA PRO A 202 -30.42 39.27 21.26
C PRO A 202 -30.84 38.27 20.20
N GLN A 203 -31.74 37.32 20.53
CA GLN A 203 -32.24 36.28 19.65
C GLN A 203 -32.79 36.83 18.32
N ASP A 204 -33.50 37.96 18.37
CA ASP A 204 -34.09 38.59 17.20
C ASP A 204 -33.08 39.08 16.18
N PHE A 205 -31.87 39.47 16.62
CA PHE A 205 -30.80 39.83 15.72
C PHE A 205 -30.29 38.60 14.93
N TRP A 206 -30.02 37.50 15.64
CA TRP A 206 -29.56 36.27 14.97
C TRP A 206 -30.62 35.67 14.04
N ALA A 207 -31.90 35.67 14.51
CA ALA A 207 -33.03 35.17 13.72
C ALA A 207 -33.32 36.02 12.45
N GLU A 208 -32.93 37.30 12.45
CA GLU A 208 -32.97 38.13 11.27
C GLU A 208 -31.76 37.87 10.33
N VAL A 209 -30.56 37.84 10.89
CA VAL A 209 -29.31 37.93 10.09
C VAL A 209 -28.91 36.59 9.47
N LEU A 210 -28.96 35.49 10.27
CA LEU A 210 -28.42 34.20 9.80
C LEU A 210 -29.25 33.55 8.69
N PRO A 211 -30.60 33.53 8.76
CA PRO A 211 -31.41 33.05 7.63
C PRO A 211 -31.27 33.94 6.38
N ALA A 212 -31.17 35.28 6.56
CA ALA A 212 -31.00 36.22 5.46
C ALA A 212 -29.69 35.98 4.68
N PHE A 213 -28.59 35.68 5.36
CA PHE A 213 -27.32 35.33 4.70
C PHE A 213 -27.44 34.04 3.88
N ARG A 214 -28.10 33.00 4.39
CA ARG A 214 -28.31 31.76 3.61
C ARG A 214 -29.13 32.01 2.36
N GLU A 215 -30.19 32.85 2.45
CA GLU A 215 -30.99 33.19 1.30
C GLU A 215 -30.24 34.03 0.27
N GLU A 216 -29.43 34.99 0.72
CA GLU A 216 -28.66 35.90 -0.11
C GLU A 216 -27.51 35.22 -0.87
N TYR A 217 -26.70 34.43 -0.16
CA TYR A 217 -25.52 33.80 -0.73
C TYR A 217 -25.83 32.48 -1.47
N LYS A 218 -26.99 31.86 -1.22
CA LYS A 218 -27.46 30.63 -1.88
C LYS A 218 -26.41 29.51 -1.93
N ARG A 219 -25.63 29.42 -0.85
CA ARG A 219 -24.67 28.36 -0.60
C ARG A 219 -24.72 27.98 0.86
N PRO A 220 -24.28 26.74 1.21
CA PRO A 220 -24.20 26.36 2.63
C PRO A 220 -23.31 27.31 3.39
N LEU A 221 -23.81 27.77 4.54
CA LEU A 221 -23.07 28.58 5.51
C LEU A 221 -23.17 27.95 6.88
N TYR A 222 -22.04 27.89 7.56
CA TYR A 222 -21.92 27.31 8.89
C TYR A 222 -21.90 28.40 9.97
N PHE A 223 -22.78 28.29 10.95
CA PHE A 223 -22.84 29.16 12.11
C PHE A 223 -22.77 28.36 13.39
N LEU A 224 -21.67 28.54 14.13
CA LEU A 224 -21.41 27.94 15.44
C LEU A 224 -21.63 28.99 16.51
N ALA A 225 -22.49 28.68 17.48
CA ALA A 225 -22.71 29.58 18.62
C ALA A 225 -21.90 29.12 19.84
N GLU A 226 -21.11 30.02 20.41
CA GLU A 226 -20.70 29.86 21.77
C GLU A 226 -21.89 30.16 22.68
N GLY A 227 -22.49 29.09 23.20
CA GLY A 227 -23.69 29.10 24.04
C GLY A 227 -24.32 27.71 24.07
N GLU A 228 -25.11 27.45 25.05
CA GLU A 228 -25.77 26.15 25.24
C GLU A 228 -27.32 26.27 25.30
N GLU A 229 -27.82 27.44 24.93
CA GLU A 229 -29.26 27.73 24.89
C GLU A 229 -29.89 27.14 23.63
N ALA A 230 -31.00 26.37 23.82
CA ALA A 230 -31.66 25.68 22.68
C ALA A 230 -32.22 26.66 21.62
N TRP A 231 -32.65 27.88 22.06
CA TRP A 231 -33.15 28.91 21.14
C TRP A 231 -32.13 29.38 20.08
N LEU A 232 -30.85 29.15 20.31
CA LEU A 232 -29.81 29.47 19.33
C LEU A 232 -30.00 28.68 18.00
N HIS A 233 -30.46 27.43 18.12
CA HIS A 233 -30.83 26.66 16.93
C HIS A 233 -32.08 27.23 16.23
N ASP A 234 -33.08 27.72 16.98
CA ASP A 234 -34.27 28.36 16.43
C ASP A 234 -33.89 29.69 15.72
N ALA A 235 -32.87 30.38 16.21
CA ALA A 235 -32.31 31.59 15.58
C ALA A 235 -31.45 31.35 14.35
N GLY A 236 -31.15 30.08 14.03
CA GLY A 236 -30.45 29.70 12.79
C GLY A 236 -29.03 29.21 12.95
N PHE A 237 -28.54 28.99 14.16
CA PHE A 237 -27.23 28.36 14.34
C PHE A 237 -27.26 26.87 14.00
N ASN A 238 -26.23 26.35 13.38
CA ASN A 238 -26.07 24.94 13.03
C ASN A 238 -25.65 24.13 14.26
N THR A 239 -24.68 24.67 15.01
CA THR A 239 -24.05 23.99 16.13
C THR A 239 -24.00 24.89 17.35
N THR A 240 -24.19 24.34 18.54
CA THR A 240 -23.97 25.01 19.81
C THR A 240 -23.00 24.24 20.67
N TYR A 241 -22.33 24.90 21.60
CA TYR A 241 -21.37 24.26 22.50
C TYR A 241 -22.02 23.23 23.40
N ALA A 242 -21.34 22.14 23.69
CA ALA A 242 -21.76 21.14 24.67
C ALA A 242 -21.02 21.34 26.01
N TRP A 243 -21.15 22.52 26.61
CA TRP A 243 -20.44 22.87 27.84
C TRP A 243 -20.74 21.92 29.02
N LYS A 244 -21.98 21.49 29.17
CA LYS A 244 -22.34 20.50 30.21
C LYS A 244 -21.64 19.16 29.97
N LEU A 245 -21.49 18.72 28.71
CA LEU A 245 -20.74 17.51 28.41
C LEU A 245 -19.28 17.71 28.77
N HIS A 246 -18.69 18.82 28.34
CA HIS A 246 -17.28 19.12 28.60
C HIS A 246 -16.98 19.08 30.11
N HIS A 247 -17.79 19.74 30.93
CA HIS A 247 -17.66 19.70 32.38
C HIS A 247 -17.85 18.31 32.96
N LEU A 248 -18.86 17.57 32.46
CA LEU A 248 -19.11 16.19 32.88
C LEU A 248 -17.91 15.27 32.53
N LEU A 249 -17.29 15.42 31.36
CA LEU A 249 -16.09 14.64 30.97
C LEU A 249 -14.93 14.89 31.94
N ASN A 250 -14.71 16.15 32.33
CA ASN A 250 -13.75 16.51 33.38
C ASN A 250 -14.08 15.88 34.74
N ASP A 251 -15.35 15.87 35.13
CA ASP A 251 -15.78 15.27 36.39
C ASP A 251 -15.71 13.74 36.36
N LEU A 252 -16.01 13.09 35.22
CA LEU A 252 -15.82 11.67 35.04
C LEU A 252 -14.34 11.30 35.17
N ALA A 253 -13.46 12.00 34.46
CA ALA A 253 -12.01 11.78 34.50
C ALA A 253 -11.43 11.90 35.91
N ARG A 254 -12.03 12.74 36.77
CA ARG A 254 -11.61 12.99 38.14
C ARG A 254 -12.34 12.11 39.16
N GLY A 255 -13.21 11.20 38.69
CA GLY A 255 -14.03 10.33 39.57
C GLY A 255 -15.08 11.07 40.41
N LYS A 256 -15.50 12.26 39.97
CA LYS A 256 -16.57 13.06 40.63
C LYS A 256 -17.95 12.79 40.04
N ALA A 257 -17.99 12.12 38.89
CA ALA A 257 -19.21 11.68 38.23
C ALA A 257 -19.07 10.22 37.82
N ASP A 258 -20.18 9.59 37.46
CA ASP A 258 -20.30 8.17 37.10
C ASP A 258 -21.12 7.98 35.81
N ALA A 259 -21.32 6.74 35.39
CA ALA A 259 -22.10 6.40 34.21
C ALA A 259 -23.56 6.89 34.29
N ASP A 260 -24.16 6.87 35.46
CA ASP A 260 -25.52 7.42 35.67
C ASP A 260 -25.59 8.93 35.39
N SER A 261 -24.52 9.65 35.70
CA SER A 261 -24.40 11.09 35.40
C SER A 261 -24.33 11.33 33.89
N LEU A 262 -23.61 10.48 33.15
CA LEU A 262 -23.57 10.52 31.69
C LEU A 262 -24.94 10.19 31.08
N VAL A 263 -25.61 9.16 31.57
CA VAL A 263 -26.96 8.80 31.11
C VAL A 263 -27.98 9.93 31.38
N ARG A 264 -27.91 10.57 32.53
CA ARG A 264 -28.78 11.76 32.84
C ARG A 264 -28.46 12.91 31.86
N TYR A 265 -27.21 13.14 31.55
CA TYR A 265 -26.82 14.14 30.53
C TYR A 265 -27.42 13.81 29.17
N LEU A 266 -27.27 12.57 28.69
CA LEU A 266 -27.82 12.14 27.39
C LEU A 266 -29.33 12.33 27.30
N GLN A 267 -30.06 11.98 28.36
CA GLN A 267 -31.49 12.18 28.43
C GLN A 267 -31.88 13.66 28.46
N TRP A 268 -31.12 14.50 29.16
CA TRP A 268 -31.32 15.95 29.16
C TRP A 268 -31.05 16.55 27.79
N ASN A 269 -29.92 16.17 27.14
CA ASN A 269 -29.51 16.66 25.84
C ASN A 269 -30.55 16.34 24.75
N ASP A 270 -31.05 15.11 24.73
CA ASP A 270 -32.05 14.66 23.75
C ASP A 270 -33.39 15.42 23.90
N ARG A 271 -33.82 15.75 25.14
CA ARG A 271 -35.05 16.49 25.41
C ARG A 271 -34.96 18.00 25.25
N SER A 272 -33.75 18.56 25.40
CA SER A 272 -33.54 20.01 25.44
C SER A 272 -33.32 20.65 24.10
N PHE A 273 -32.87 19.88 23.10
CA PHE A 273 -32.53 20.43 21.79
C PHE A 273 -33.45 19.92 20.70
N PRO A 274 -33.76 20.74 19.68
CA PRO A 274 -34.54 20.32 18.51
C PRO A 274 -33.93 19.10 17.81
N ALA A 275 -34.77 18.26 17.22
CA ALA A 275 -34.28 17.16 16.39
C ALA A 275 -33.40 17.68 15.24
N GLY A 276 -32.24 17.07 15.06
CA GLY A 276 -31.27 17.51 14.04
C GLY A 276 -30.26 18.56 14.49
N SER A 277 -30.36 19.09 15.74
CA SER A 277 -29.36 19.98 16.32
C SER A 277 -27.98 19.33 16.37
N ARG A 278 -26.94 20.12 16.30
CA ARG A 278 -25.54 19.68 16.48
C ARG A 278 -24.96 20.34 17.71
N ARG A 279 -24.13 19.56 18.41
CA ARG A 279 -23.47 19.98 19.63
C ARG A 279 -21.96 19.88 19.42
N LEU A 280 -21.20 20.93 19.74
CA LEU A 280 -19.74 20.87 19.65
C LEU A 280 -19.19 20.02 20.79
N GLY A 281 -18.65 18.85 20.43
CA GLY A 281 -18.03 17.91 21.37
C GLY A 281 -16.53 18.15 21.45
N PHE A 282 -16.02 18.49 22.65
CA PHE A 282 -14.63 18.85 22.83
C PHE A 282 -14.07 18.50 24.21
N THR A 283 -12.78 18.28 24.27
CA THR A 283 -12.01 18.12 25.50
C THR A 283 -11.16 19.34 25.81
N SER A 284 -10.86 20.18 24.83
CA SER A 284 -10.15 21.44 24.99
C SER A 284 -10.60 22.47 23.95
N ASN A 285 -10.38 23.75 24.23
CA ASN A 285 -10.49 24.90 23.34
C ASN A 285 -9.51 25.97 23.83
N HIS A 286 -9.50 27.15 23.20
CA HIS A 286 -8.61 28.25 23.59
C HIS A 286 -8.77 28.72 25.04
N ASP A 287 -10.02 28.74 25.58
CA ASP A 287 -10.30 29.12 26.95
C ASP A 287 -9.86 28.05 27.95
N GLU A 288 -10.32 26.81 27.74
CA GLU A 288 -9.99 25.72 28.64
C GLU A 288 -8.50 25.45 28.71
N ASN A 289 -7.79 25.50 27.56
CA ASN A 289 -6.34 25.34 27.53
C ASN A 289 -5.64 26.42 28.36
N SER A 290 -5.96 27.70 28.13
CA SER A 290 -5.26 28.82 28.77
C SER A 290 -5.63 28.99 30.25
N TRP A 291 -6.94 28.81 30.60
CA TRP A 291 -7.43 29.15 31.94
C TRP A 291 -7.62 27.96 32.86
N SER A 292 -8.00 26.81 32.33
CA SER A 292 -8.30 25.62 33.14
C SER A 292 -7.22 24.57 33.10
N GLY A 293 -6.35 24.60 32.09
CA GLY A 293 -5.28 23.63 31.83
C GLY A 293 -5.50 22.81 30.59
N THR A 294 -4.45 22.11 30.14
CA THR A 294 -4.55 21.18 29.02
C THR A 294 -5.48 20.02 29.36
N GLU A 295 -5.97 19.30 28.35
CA GLU A 295 -6.74 18.07 28.58
C GLU A 295 -5.92 17.04 29.35
N PHE A 296 -4.61 16.97 29.13
CA PHE A 296 -3.71 16.06 29.87
C PHE A 296 -3.64 16.41 31.36
N GLU A 297 -3.51 17.70 31.70
CA GLU A 297 -3.57 18.16 33.08
C GLU A 297 -4.92 17.94 33.76
N ARG A 298 -6.04 18.15 33.02
CA ARG A 298 -7.37 18.08 33.55
C ARG A 298 -7.90 16.66 33.67
N MET A 299 -7.55 15.78 32.71
CA MET A 299 -8.10 14.43 32.58
C MET A 299 -7.09 13.32 32.87
N GLY A 300 -5.76 13.62 32.88
CA GLY A 300 -4.71 12.61 33.07
C GLY A 300 -4.86 11.43 32.13
N ASP A 301 -4.69 10.21 32.63
CA ASP A 301 -4.81 8.99 31.82
C ASP A 301 -6.18 8.75 31.18
N ALA A 302 -7.21 9.46 31.62
CA ALA A 302 -8.56 9.35 31.08
C ALA A 302 -8.76 10.12 29.76
N TRP A 303 -7.81 10.94 29.30
CA TRP A 303 -8.02 11.87 28.19
C TRP A 303 -8.51 11.20 26.92
N GLN A 304 -7.97 10.01 26.55
CA GLN A 304 -8.44 9.29 25.36
C GLN A 304 -9.88 8.81 25.50
N ALA A 305 -10.23 8.22 26.65
CA ALA A 305 -11.58 7.75 26.94
C ALA A 305 -12.59 8.90 26.87
N MET A 306 -12.26 10.07 27.42
CA MET A 306 -13.09 11.26 27.38
C MET A 306 -13.19 11.85 25.95
N THR A 307 -12.12 11.81 25.20
CA THR A 307 -12.12 12.21 23.77
C THR A 307 -13.01 11.27 22.95
N VAL A 308 -12.92 9.95 23.17
CA VAL A 308 -13.81 8.98 22.50
C VAL A 308 -15.28 9.35 22.77
N LEU A 309 -15.66 9.65 24.01
CA LEU A 309 -17.03 10.09 24.32
C LEU A 309 -17.38 11.40 23.60
N ALA A 310 -16.52 12.41 23.63
CA ALA A 310 -16.76 13.68 22.96
C ALA A 310 -16.98 13.54 21.44
N TRP A 311 -16.33 12.55 20.80
CA TRP A 311 -16.38 12.31 19.35
C TRP A 311 -17.49 11.36 18.91
N THR A 312 -17.95 10.48 19.80
CA THR A 312 -18.81 9.34 19.40
C THR A 312 -20.22 9.39 19.97
N LEU A 313 -20.48 10.22 20.99
CA LEU A 313 -21.83 10.40 21.52
C LEU A 313 -22.78 11.04 20.50
N PRO A 314 -24.10 10.82 20.61
CA PRO A 314 -25.07 11.35 19.66
C PRO A 314 -25.07 12.87 19.61
N MET A 315 -25.33 13.44 18.44
CA MET A 315 -25.39 14.88 18.14
C MET A 315 -24.01 15.58 18.19
N MET A 316 -22.90 14.91 18.53
CA MET A 316 -21.60 15.55 18.67
C MET A 316 -20.94 15.82 17.34
N GLN A 317 -20.58 17.07 17.10
CA GLN A 317 -19.67 17.52 16.06
C GLN A 317 -18.32 17.78 16.72
N PRO A 318 -17.26 17.03 16.37
CA PRO A 318 -16.00 17.11 17.09
C PRO A 318 -15.24 18.41 16.87
N LEU A 319 -14.54 18.87 17.91
CA LEU A 319 -13.58 19.96 17.86
C LEU A 319 -12.20 19.44 18.24
N LEU A 320 -11.19 19.89 17.47
CA LEU A 320 -9.77 19.86 17.83
C LEU A 320 -9.28 21.30 17.99
N TYR A 321 -8.57 21.56 19.07
CA TYR A 321 -7.90 22.86 19.29
C TYR A 321 -6.41 22.75 18.91
N THR A 322 -5.86 23.84 18.42
CA THR A 322 -4.43 23.98 18.04
C THR A 322 -3.48 23.36 19.06
N GLY A 323 -2.70 22.35 18.62
CA GLY A 323 -1.73 21.63 19.43
C GLY A 323 -2.24 20.30 20.01
N GLN A 324 -3.56 20.06 20.08
CA GLN A 324 -4.09 18.77 20.53
C GLN A 324 -3.66 17.64 19.60
N GLU A 325 -3.64 17.91 18.30
CA GLU A 325 -3.32 16.92 17.26
C GLU A 325 -1.90 16.36 17.35
N VAL A 326 -1.01 17.06 18.03
CA VAL A 326 0.37 16.64 18.29
C VAL A 326 0.65 16.38 19.76
N GLY A 327 -0.38 16.42 20.61
CA GLY A 327 -0.26 16.17 22.05
C GLY A 327 0.59 17.22 22.77
N TYR A 328 0.47 18.48 22.37
CA TYR A 328 1.24 19.58 22.97
C TYR A 328 0.68 19.91 24.37
N ASP A 329 1.23 19.32 25.39
CA ASP A 329 0.82 19.49 26.79
C ASP A 329 1.39 20.78 27.36
N HIS A 330 0.78 21.92 26.97
CA HIS A 330 1.21 23.25 27.37
C HIS A 330 0.00 24.21 27.38
N ARG A 331 -0.10 25.03 28.45
CA ARG A 331 -1.08 26.12 28.55
C ARG A 331 -0.56 27.33 27.82
N PHE A 332 -1.23 27.74 26.76
CA PHE A 332 -0.85 28.93 26.05
C PHE A 332 -1.09 30.20 26.88
N GLU A 333 -0.12 31.07 26.85
CA GLU A 333 -0.24 32.43 27.39
C GLU A 333 -1.20 33.24 26.50
N PHE A 334 -2.44 33.42 26.96
CA PHE A 334 -3.53 33.97 26.14
C PHE A 334 -3.23 35.35 25.50
N PHE A 335 -2.50 36.24 26.23
CA PHE A 335 -2.20 37.60 25.82
C PHE A 335 -0.80 37.77 25.24
N GLU A 336 -0.04 36.69 25.07
CA GLU A 336 1.33 36.68 24.63
C GLU A 336 1.55 35.76 23.46
N LYS A 337 2.73 35.79 22.84
CA LYS A 337 3.18 34.79 21.92
C LYS A 337 3.87 33.66 22.67
N ASP A 338 3.30 32.47 22.57
CA ASP A 338 3.73 31.27 23.30
C ASP A 338 3.46 30.03 22.43
N ASN A 339 4.11 29.97 21.29
CA ASN A 339 3.81 29.08 20.20
C ASN A 339 4.32 27.63 20.39
N ILE A 340 3.76 26.71 19.65
CA ILE A 340 4.25 25.35 19.51
C ILE A 340 5.65 25.38 18.89
N PRO A 341 6.67 24.77 19.53
CA PRO A 341 8.05 24.82 19.00
C PRO A 341 8.25 24.05 17.71
N ALA A 342 7.55 22.92 17.56
CA ALA A 342 7.59 22.09 16.36
C ALA A 342 6.37 21.18 16.31
N LEU A 343 5.69 21.15 15.18
CA LEU A 343 4.57 20.26 14.90
C LEU A 343 5.14 18.91 14.44
N LYS A 344 5.21 17.93 15.36
CA LYS A 344 5.66 16.57 15.07
C LYS A 344 4.57 15.56 15.38
N THR A 345 4.25 14.75 14.40
CA THR A 345 3.31 13.64 14.56
C THR A 345 3.85 12.59 15.55
N ASN A 346 2.93 11.96 16.27
CA ASN A 346 3.23 10.97 17.30
C ASN A 346 1.99 10.09 17.59
N ALA A 347 2.03 9.26 18.62
CA ALA A 347 0.91 8.38 18.99
C ALA A 347 -0.41 9.13 19.29
N VAL A 348 -0.38 10.41 19.72
CA VAL A 348 -1.58 11.22 19.87
C VAL A 348 -2.18 11.58 18.51
N THR A 349 -1.32 11.92 17.55
CA THR A 349 -1.74 12.15 16.16
C THR A 349 -2.40 10.91 15.57
N ASP A 350 -1.83 9.73 15.82
CA ASP A 350 -2.37 8.45 15.31
C ASP A 350 -3.73 8.12 15.94
N PHE A 351 -3.91 8.45 17.21
CA PHE A 351 -5.21 8.32 17.87
C PHE A 351 -6.30 9.20 17.21
N TYR A 352 -5.98 10.45 16.89
CA TYR A 352 -6.93 11.32 16.17
C TYR A 352 -7.15 10.89 14.73
N ARG A 353 -6.12 10.39 14.03
CA ARG A 353 -6.28 9.76 12.70
C ARG A 353 -7.25 8.56 12.76
N TYR A 354 -7.13 7.73 13.79
CA TYR A 354 -8.04 6.62 13.99
C TYR A 354 -9.50 7.09 14.13
N LEU A 355 -9.77 8.09 15.00
CA LEU A 355 -11.13 8.62 15.20
C LEU A 355 -11.66 9.29 13.92
N ALA A 356 -10.82 10.00 13.18
CA ALA A 356 -11.17 10.63 11.90
C ALA A 356 -11.56 9.58 10.85
N ARG A 357 -10.73 8.52 10.70
CA ARG A 357 -11.02 7.40 9.81
C ARG A 357 -12.33 6.70 10.19
N LEU A 358 -12.53 6.42 11.45
CA LEU A 358 -13.78 5.83 11.96
C LEU A 358 -15.01 6.64 11.52
N ARG A 359 -14.95 7.97 11.62
CA ARG A 359 -16.05 8.85 11.20
C ARG A 359 -16.24 8.87 9.69
N ALA A 360 -15.15 8.82 8.93
CA ALA A 360 -15.18 8.80 7.45
C ALA A 360 -15.76 7.48 6.90
N GLU A 361 -15.46 6.36 7.54
CA GLU A 361 -15.86 5.02 7.10
C GLU A 361 -17.25 4.61 7.61
N HIS A 362 -17.70 5.19 8.74
CA HIS A 362 -18.93 4.79 9.44
C HIS A 362 -19.95 5.92 9.55
N PRO A 363 -20.95 5.98 8.66
CA PRO A 363 -22.05 6.93 8.75
C PRO A 363 -22.77 6.94 10.11
N ALA A 364 -22.79 5.80 10.81
CA ALA A 364 -23.32 5.68 12.17
C ALA A 364 -22.64 6.63 13.18
N MET A 365 -21.38 7.00 12.94
CA MET A 365 -20.60 7.88 13.81
C MET A 365 -20.81 9.36 13.53
N ILE A 366 -21.54 9.70 12.46
CA ILE A 366 -21.80 11.07 12.09
C ILE A 366 -22.95 11.63 12.94
N ALA A 367 -22.80 12.86 13.36
CA ALA A 367 -23.78 13.53 14.21
C ALA A 367 -25.18 13.57 13.55
N GLY A 368 -26.19 12.98 14.22
CA GLY A 368 -27.58 13.00 13.77
C GLY A 368 -27.95 12.06 12.63
N HIS A 369 -27.03 11.27 12.12
CA HIS A 369 -27.33 10.26 11.10
C HIS A 369 -27.72 8.91 11.67
N GLY A 370 -27.22 8.56 12.84
CA GLY A 370 -27.45 7.25 13.45
C GLY A 370 -28.42 7.25 14.62
N ALA A 371 -29.20 6.18 14.74
CA ALA A 371 -29.89 5.87 15.99
C ALA A 371 -28.84 5.59 17.08
N PHE A 372 -29.10 6.09 18.27
CA PHE A 372 -28.32 5.83 19.46
C PHE A 372 -29.06 4.84 20.36
N LYS A 373 -28.37 3.82 20.85
CA LYS A 373 -28.89 2.86 21.78
C LYS A 373 -27.91 2.59 22.90
N LEU A 374 -28.26 2.91 24.10
CA LEU A 374 -27.52 2.50 25.27
C LEU A 374 -27.73 0.99 25.49
N LEU A 375 -26.67 0.20 25.47
CA LEU A 375 -26.73 -1.25 25.61
C LEU A 375 -26.61 -1.68 27.06
N SER A 376 -25.67 -1.13 27.79
CA SER A 376 -25.47 -1.36 29.22
C SER A 376 -24.71 -0.22 29.85
N TRP A 377 -24.93 -0.02 31.13
CA TRP A 377 -24.12 0.84 31.96
C TRP A 377 -24.18 0.39 33.42
N ASP A 378 -23.11 0.64 34.11
CA ASP A 378 -22.99 0.55 35.56
C ASP A 378 -22.14 1.72 36.04
N ASN A 379 -21.80 1.75 37.33
CA ASN A 379 -21.06 2.88 37.90
C ASN A 379 -19.70 3.14 37.21
N ASP A 380 -19.13 2.13 36.57
CA ASP A 380 -17.78 2.15 36.08
C ASP A 380 -17.66 2.12 34.54
N GLN A 381 -18.70 1.68 33.82
CA GLN A 381 -18.65 1.47 32.37
C GLN A 381 -19.93 1.94 31.71
N VAL A 382 -19.77 2.42 30.47
CA VAL A 382 -20.86 2.66 29.55
C VAL A 382 -20.62 1.94 28.23
N VAL A 383 -21.64 1.25 27.71
CA VAL A 383 -21.62 0.60 26.39
C VAL A 383 -22.82 1.07 25.59
N TYR A 384 -22.60 1.56 24.40
CA TYR A 384 -23.67 2.03 23.51
C TYR A 384 -23.40 1.69 22.05
N GLU A 385 -24.47 1.63 21.29
CA GLU A 385 -24.49 1.39 19.86
C GLU A 385 -24.88 2.66 19.11
N ARG A 386 -24.17 2.94 18.03
CA ARG A 386 -24.57 3.90 17.00
C ARG A 386 -24.90 3.11 15.74
N ARG A 387 -26.06 3.40 15.13
CA ARG A 387 -26.51 2.69 13.92
C ARG A 387 -27.10 3.65 12.91
N ALA A 388 -26.62 3.60 11.67
CA ALA A 388 -27.18 4.33 10.54
C ALA A 388 -27.38 3.35 9.38
N ASP A 389 -28.61 3.17 8.96
CA ASP A 389 -29.00 2.17 7.96
C ASP A 389 -28.40 0.79 8.31
N ASP A 390 -27.40 0.36 7.53
CA ASP A 390 -26.74 -0.93 7.67
C ASP A 390 -25.43 -0.86 8.44
N ASP A 391 -25.00 0.32 8.84
CA ASP A 391 -23.76 0.53 9.58
C ASP A 391 -24.02 0.52 11.09
N CYS A 392 -23.19 -0.23 11.82
CA CYS A 392 -23.31 -0.37 13.26
C CYS A 392 -21.94 -0.29 13.93
N VAL A 393 -21.84 0.60 14.89
CA VAL A 393 -20.62 0.80 15.69
C VAL A 393 -20.99 0.70 17.17
N THR A 394 -20.31 -0.18 17.90
CA THR A 394 -20.46 -0.32 19.35
C THR A 394 -19.26 0.31 20.03
N VAL A 395 -19.52 1.20 20.97
CA VAL A 395 -18.52 1.89 21.78
C VAL A 395 -18.66 1.46 23.23
N SER A 396 -17.55 1.05 23.83
CA SER A 396 -17.45 0.71 25.24
C SER A 396 -16.38 1.56 25.90
N VAL A 397 -16.70 2.22 26.99
CA VAL A 397 -15.76 3.08 27.73
C VAL A 397 -15.83 2.74 29.21
N LEU A 398 -14.69 2.42 29.81
CA LEU A 398 -14.52 2.27 31.25
C LEU A 398 -14.23 3.65 31.85
N LEU A 399 -15.10 4.07 32.80
CA LEU A 399 -15.08 5.42 33.37
C LEU A 399 -14.27 5.52 34.67
N LYS A 400 -13.30 4.61 34.84
CA LYS A 400 -12.33 4.58 35.91
C LYS A 400 -11.00 3.97 35.42
N ALA A 401 -9.93 4.10 36.22
CA ALA A 401 -8.67 3.44 35.88
C ALA A 401 -8.86 1.93 35.66
N PRO A 402 -8.29 1.35 34.60
CA PRO A 402 -7.27 1.89 33.69
C PRO A 402 -7.79 2.73 32.50
N TRP A 403 -9.02 3.22 32.52
CA TRP A 403 -9.61 4.11 31.48
C TRP A 403 -9.60 3.52 30.08
N THR A 404 -9.85 2.22 29.97
CA THR A 404 -9.87 1.53 28.68
C THR A 404 -11.13 1.89 27.89
N TRP A 405 -10.96 1.86 26.59
CA TRP A 405 -12.05 2.02 25.63
C TRP A 405 -11.90 1.03 24.48
N SER A 406 -13.00 0.68 23.87
CA SER A 406 -13.02 -0.09 22.64
C SER A 406 -14.13 0.38 21.73
N ILE A 407 -13.85 0.36 20.44
CA ILE A 407 -14.82 0.65 19.39
C ILE A 407 -14.80 -0.56 18.48
N THR A 408 -15.97 -1.20 18.31
CA THR A 408 -16.11 -2.38 17.46
C THR A 408 -17.15 -2.12 16.39
N THR A 409 -16.82 -2.52 15.17
CA THR A 409 -17.72 -2.42 14.02
C THR A 409 -18.22 -3.81 13.64
N ASP A 410 -19.19 -3.89 12.76
CA ASP A 410 -19.63 -5.18 12.20
C ASP A 410 -18.48 -5.90 11.48
N ALA A 411 -17.55 -5.14 10.89
CA ALA A 411 -16.37 -5.70 10.23
C ALA A 411 -15.41 -6.38 11.22
N ASP A 412 -15.30 -5.89 12.45
CA ASP A 412 -14.39 -6.46 13.46
C ASP A 412 -14.84 -7.84 13.97
N ARG A 413 -16.06 -8.26 13.64
CA ARG A 413 -16.59 -9.62 13.94
C ARG A 413 -15.98 -10.67 13.02
N VAL A 414 -15.32 -10.22 11.94
CA VAL A 414 -14.58 -11.02 10.99
C VAL A 414 -13.13 -10.57 11.01
N SER A 415 -12.25 -11.43 11.42
CA SER A 415 -10.81 -11.14 11.50
C SER A 415 -10.17 -11.07 10.10
N ARG A 416 -10.65 -11.94 9.18
CA ARG A 416 -10.13 -12.04 7.81
C ARG A 416 -11.22 -12.40 6.82
N VAL A 417 -11.09 -11.85 5.60
CA VAL A 417 -11.79 -12.29 4.39
C VAL A 417 -10.75 -12.41 3.28
N GLU A 418 -10.50 -13.62 2.81
CA GLU A 418 -9.47 -13.88 1.80
C GLU A 418 -10.05 -14.63 0.60
N PRO A 419 -9.80 -14.15 -0.64
CA PRO A 419 -9.08 -12.92 -1.00
C PRO A 419 -9.82 -11.64 -0.55
N PRO A 420 -9.09 -10.54 -0.27
CA PRO A 420 -9.69 -9.31 0.31
C PRO A 420 -10.55 -8.51 -0.67
N CYS A 421 -10.43 -8.77 -1.96
CA CYS A 421 -11.25 -8.17 -3.02
C CYS A 421 -11.22 -9.06 -4.27
N TRP A 422 -12.10 -8.77 -5.25
CA TRP A 422 -12.14 -9.50 -6.51
C TRP A 422 -12.43 -8.58 -7.69
N TRP A 423 -12.52 -9.15 -8.90
CA TRP A 423 -12.80 -8.39 -10.13
C TRP A 423 -13.94 -8.98 -10.92
N VAL A 424 -14.66 -8.12 -11.64
CA VAL A 424 -15.67 -8.52 -12.61
C VAL A 424 -15.00 -9.21 -13.80
N GLY A 425 -15.58 -10.29 -14.30
CA GLY A 425 -15.12 -10.98 -15.51
C GLY A 425 -13.95 -11.94 -15.29
N MET A 426 -13.68 -12.34 -14.06
CA MET A 426 -12.75 -13.43 -13.76
C MET A 426 -13.41 -14.78 -14.07
N GLU A 427 -12.65 -15.72 -14.63
CA GLU A 427 -13.10 -17.10 -14.88
C GLU A 427 -12.87 -18.03 -13.68
N THR A 428 -11.92 -17.69 -12.83
CA THR A 428 -11.60 -18.44 -11.61
C THR A 428 -12.76 -18.34 -10.62
N PRO A 429 -13.28 -19.48 -10.14
CA PRO A 429 -14.31 -19.45 -9.09
C PRO A 429 -13.79 -18.73 -7.83
N LEU A 430 -14.65 -17.93 -7.24
CA LEU A 430 -14.34 -17.21 -6.00
C LEU A 430 -14.94 -17.97 -4.81
N GLN A 431 -14.08 -18.36 -3.88
CA GLN A 431 -14.45 -18.93 -2.59
C GLN A 431 -13.73 -18.16 -1.49
N LEU A 432 -14.46 -17.39 -0.71
CA LEU A 432 -13.88 -16.61 0.39
C LEU A 432 -13.59 -17.53 1.57
N LEU A 433 -12.37 -17.47 2.09
CA LEU A 433 -12.06 -17.92 3.43
C LEU A 433 -12.42 -16.77 4.38
N VAL A 434 -13.35 -17.01 5.28
CA VAL A 434 -13.78 -16.03 6.28
C VAL A 434 -13.41 -16.59 7.66
N GLN A 435 -12.63 -15.81 8.42
CA GLN A 435 -12.25 -16.12 9.79
C GLN A 435 -12.90 -15.13 10.75
N GLY A 436 -13.47 -15.65 11.82
CA GLY A 436 -14.05 -14.84 12.89
C GLY A 436 -14.65 -15.74 13.96
N LYS A 437 -14.76 -15.25 15.18
CA LYS A 437 -15.21 -16.04 16.33
C LYS A 437 -16.59 -16.64 16.13
N GLY A 438 -16.69 -17.95 16.02
CA GLY A 438 -17.94 -18.70 15.83
C GLY A 438 -18.63 -18.41 14.48
N ILE A 439 -17.87 -17.98 13.46
CA ILE A 439 -18.38 -17.58 12.15
C ILE A 439 -19.00 -18.75 11.37
N GLY A 440 -18.51 -19.97 11.59
CA GLY A 440 -19.01 -21.18 10.95
C GLY A 440 -20.49 -21.50 11.17
N ALA A 441 -21.11 -20.84 12.16
CA ALA A 441 -22.53 -21.02 12.47
C ALA A 441 -23.46 -20.03 11.74
N TYR A 442 -22.92 -19.15 10.88
CA TYR A 442 -23.71 -18.15 10.17
C TYR A 442 -24.05 -18.56 8.75
N GLU A 443 -25.26 -18.22 8.33
CA GLU A 443 -25.64 -18.18 6.92
C GLU A 443 -25.20 -16.86 6.30
N VAL A 444 -24.76 -16.88 5.04
CA VAL A 444 -24.26 -15.67 4.33
C VAL A 444 -25.07 -15.43 3.08
N ARG A 445 -25.41 -14.17 2.83
CA ARG A 445 -25.96 -13.69 1.56
C ARG A 445 -25.25 -12.39 1.14
N ALA A 446 -25.31 -12.08 -0.15
CA ALA A 446 -24.77 -10.82 -0.67
C ALA A 446 -25.91 -9.83 -0.96
N GLU A 447 -25.70 -8.55 -0.60
CA GLU A 447 -26.63 -7.44 -0.86
C GLU A 447 -25.87 -6.22 -1.41
N GLY A 448 -26.61 -5.24 -1.92
CA GLY A 448 -26.08 -3.91 -2.29
C GLY A 448 -25.37 -3.82 -3.63
N LEU A 449 -24.93 -4.94 -4.22
CA LEU A 449 -24.28 -4.95 -5.55
C LEU A 449 -24.96 -5.97 -6.47
N PRO A 450 -25.82 -5.51 -7.41
CA PRO A 450 -26.47 -6.39 -8.36
C PRO A 450 -25.47 -7.21 -9.19
N GLY A 451 -25.68 -8.52 -9.31
CA GLY A 451 -24.80 -9.44 -10.02
C GLY A 451 -23.84 -10.19 -9.10
N VAL A 452 -23.67 -9.77 -7.85
CA VAL A 452 -22.93 -10.53 -6.82
C VAL A 452 -23.91 -11.34 -5.99
N ARG A 453 -23.64 -12.63 -5.82
CA ARG A 453 -24.47 -13.53 -5.01
C ARG A 453 -23.62 -14.60 -4.33
N VAL A 454 -23.99 -14.97 -3.13
CA VAL A 454 -23.49 -16.16 -2.47
C VAL A 454 -24.21 -17.39 -3.05
N THR A 455 -23.46 -18.40 -3.43
CA THR A 455 -23.97 -19.64 -4.03
C THR A 455 -23.87 -20.85 -3.11
N GLY A 456 -23.03 -20.77 -2.10
CA GLY A 456 -22.82 -21.80 -1.09
C GLY A 456 -22.05 -21.28 0.10
N THR A 457 -22.23 -21.94 1.24
CA THR A 457 -21.44 -21.74 2.46
C THR A 457 -21.05 -23.09 3.01
N HIS A 458 -19.79 -23.23 3.45
CA HIS A 458 -19.23 -24.47 3.95
C HIS A 458 -18.50 -24.16 5.27
N ALA A 459 -19.08 -24.65 6.37
CA ALA A 459 -18.43 -24.57 7.66
C ALA A 459 -17.21 -25.48 7.68
N ALA A 460 -16.10 -24.99 8.21
CA ALA A 460 -14.91 -25.79 8.45
C ALA A 460 -15.08 -26.69 9.68
N GLU A 461 -14.07 -27.51 10.00
CA GLU A 461 -14.03 -28.27 11.25
C GLU A 461 -13.86 -27.33 12.46
N SER A 462 -13.02 -26.29 12.34
CA SER A 462 -13.00 -25.21 13.32
C SER A 462 -14.25 -24.33 13.18
N PRO A 463 -14.96 -24.04 14.29
CA PRO A 463 -16.12 -23.17 14.27
C PRO A 463 -15.81 -21.71 13.91
N ASP A 464 -14.53 -21.34 13.90
CA ASP A 464 -14.07 -19.97 13.68
C ASP A 464 -13.73 -19.72 12.19
N TYR A 465 -14.09 -20.69 11.28
CA TYR A 465 -13.94 -20.55 9.84
C TYR A 465 -15.20 -20.85 9.05
N LEU A 466 -15.39 -20.11 7.98
CA LEU A 466 -16.46 -20.32 7.01
C LEU A 466 -15.95 -20.08 5.59
N PHE A 467 -16.17 -21.04 4.69
CA PHE A 467 -15.89 -20.85 3.27
C PHE A 467 -17.17 -20.41 2.55
N VAL A 468 -17.09 -19.34 1.77
CA VAL A 468 -18.25 -18.73 1.10
C VAL A 468 -18.04 -18.68 -0.40
N ASP A 469 -18.81 -19.46 -1.14
CA ASP A 469 -18.79 -19.44 -2.60
C ASP A 469 -19.54 -18.21 -3.12
N VAL A 470 -18.85 -17.39 -3.91
CA VAL A 470 -19.41 -16.13 -4.45
C VAL A 470 -19.38 -16.16 -5.98
N ALA A 471 -20.53 -15.92 -6.58
CA ALA A 471 -20.63 -15.71 -8.02
C ALA A 471 -20.70 -14.21 -8.32
N VAL A 472 -19.87 -13.77 -9.26
CA VAL A 472 -19.86 -12.41 -9.82
C VAL A 472 -20.27 -12.51 -11.28
N ALA A 473 -21.45 -11.99 -11.62
CA ALA A 473 -21.95 -12.04 -13.01
C ALA A 473 -21.10 -11.14 -13.92
N PRO A 474 -20.86 -11.52 -15.18
CA PRO A 474 -20.00 -10.75 -16.10
C PRO A 474 -20.46 -9.30 -16.34
N GLU A 475 -21.77 -9.03 -16.22
CA GLU A 475 -22.37 -7.73 -16.36
C GLU A 475 -22.39 -6.87 -15.08
N THR A 476 -21.83 -7.38 -13.99
CA THR A 476 -21.76 -6.66 -12.72
C THR A 476 -20.98 -5.36 -12.89
N LYS A 477 -21.51 -4.27 -12.40
CA LYS A 477 -20.75 -3.01 -12.31
C LYS A 477 -19.81 -3.06 -11.10
N PRO A 478 -18.59 -2.55 -11.23
CA PRO A 478 -17.70 -2.43 -10.09
C PRO A 478 -18.34 -1.68 -8.92
N GLY A 479 -18.09 -2.12 -7.71
CA GLY A 479 -18.68 -1.54 -6.50
C GLY A 479 -18.43 -2.43 -5.29
N THR A 480 -19.07 -2.10 -4.18
CA THR A 480 -18.97 -2.84 -2.92
C THR A 480 -20.25 -3.60 -2.65
N ALA A 481 -20.16 -4.92 -2.60
CA ALA A 481 -21.19 -5.79 -2.06
C ALA A 481 -21.14 -5.81 -0.54
N ARG A 482 -22.24 -6.11 0.12
CA ARG A 482 -22.32 -6.39 1.56
C ARG A 482 -22.58 -7.87 1.75
N LEU A 483 -21.64 -8.55 2.38
CA LEU A 483 -21.82 -9.91 2.84
C LEU A 483 -22.59 -9.85 4.18
N VAL A 484 -23.81 -10.32 4.17
CA VAL A 484 -24.69 -10.32 5.35
C VAL A 484 -24.64 -11.68 6.01
N PHE A 485 -24.05 -11.72 7.18
CA PHE A 485 -24.00 -12.89 8.05
C PHE A 485 -25.21 -12.90 8.97
N SER A 486 -25.90 -14.02 9.09
CA SER A 486 -27.11 -14.16 9.91
C SER A 486 -27.17 -15.49 10.65
N ARG A 487 -27.58 -15.42 11.93
CA ARG A 487 -27.78 -16.59 12.80
C ARG A 487 -28.94 -16.28 13.78
N GLY A 488 -30.13 -16.76 13.47
CA GLY A 488 -31.33 -16.39 14.22
C GLY A 488 -31.60 -14.89 14.13
N ASP A 489 -31.68 -14.21 15.27
CA ASP A 489 -31.91 -12.75 15.35
C ASP A 489 -30.60 -11.94 15.28
N ASP A 490 -29.45 -12.61 15.29
CA ASP A 490 -28.14 -11.97 15.19
C ASP A 490 -27.74 -11.84 13.72
N SER A 491 -27.45 -10.62 13.28
CA SER A 491 -26.97 -10.38 11.91
C SER A 491 -26.03 -9.18 11.86
N PHE A 492 -25.01 -9.26 11.00
CA PHE A 492 -24.05 -8.21 10.75
C PHE A 492 -23.59 -8.23 9.29
N ARG A 493 -22.89 -7.19 8.86
CA ARG A 493 -22.50 -6.98 7.46
C ARG A 493 -21.01 -6.70 7.33
N VAL A 494 -20.40 -7.29 6.31
CA VAL A 494 -19.00 -7.08 5.96
C VAL A 494 -18.94 -6.55 4.53
N PRO A 495 -18.30 -5.40 4.26
CA PRO A 495 -18.14 -4.90 2.91
C PRO A 495 -17.17 -5.79 2.13
N TYR A 496 -17.47 -6.04 0.84
CA TYR A 496 -16.61 -6.78 -0.05
C TYR A 496 -16.54 -6.10 -1.41
N THR A 497 -15.34 -5.65 -1.81
CA THR A 497 -15.12 -4.86 -3.01
C THR A 497 -14.94 -5.76 -4.25
N VAL A 498 -15.70 -5.46 -5.29
CA VAL A 498 -15.55 -6.04 -6.62
C VAL A 498 -15.17 -4.93 -7.60
N SER A 499 -13.94 -4.99 -8.10
CA SER A 499 -13.33 -3.95 -8.94
C SER A 499 -13.55 -4.21 -10.43
N ALA A 500 -13.31 -3.18 -11.25
CA ALA A 500 -13.17 -3.38 -12.68
C ALA A 500 -11.89 -4.16 -12.98
N ARG A 501 -11.99 -5.21 -13.80
CA ARG A 501 -10.80 -5.87 -14.34
C ARG A 501 -10.15 -4.96 -15.37
N ARG A 502 -8.81 -4.86 -15.35
CA ARG A 502 -8.07 -4.11 -16.37
C ARG A 502 -8.32 -4.70 -17.76
N GLU A 503 -8.60 -3.84 -18.74
CA GLU A 503 -8.79 -4.29 -20.11
C GLU A 503 -7.54 -5.03 -20.65
N GLY A 504 -7.76 -6.21 -21.23
CA GLY A 504 -6.69 -7.06 -21.77
C GLY A 504 -5.88 -7.82 -20.72
N SER A 505 -6.16 -7.72 -19.42
CA SER A 505 -5.36 -8.39 -18.37
C SER A 505 -5.31 -9.91 -18.51
N ALA A 506 -6.41 -10.55 -19.00
CA ALA A 506 -6.42 -11.99 -19.27
C ALA A 506 -5.44 -12.43 -20.35
N GLN A 507 -5.08 -11.52 -21.27
CA GLN A 507 -4.14 -11.75 -22.37
C GLN A 507 -2.77 -11.13 -22.10
N ARG A 508 -2.47 -10.78 -20.84
CA ARG A 508 -1.19 -10.19 -20.45
C ARG A 508 -0.01 -10.99 -21.03
N GLY A 509 1.05 -10.26 -21.37
CA GLY A 509 2.33 -10.86 -21.72
C GLY A 509 2.96 -11.55 -20.51
N SER A 510 4.04 -12.28 -20.77
CA SER A 510 4.81 -12.90 -19.70
C SER A 510 6.30 -12.90 -20.05
N PHE A 511 7.11 -13.43 -19.15
CA PHE A 511 8.53 -13.66 -19.41
C PHE A 511 8.74 -14.91 -20.25
N GLY A 512 9.89 -14.98 -20.95
CA GLY A 512 10.26 -16.12 -21.79
C GLY A 512 11.59 -15.89 -22.51
N THR A 513 11.77 -16.49 -23.68
CA THR A 513 13.06 -16.50 -24.43
C THR A 513 13.62 -15.14 -24.79
N ALA A 514 12.76 -14.12 -24.90
CA ALA A 514 13.19 -12.76 -25.18
C ALA A 514 13.77 -12.03 -23.95
N ASP A 515 13.62 -12.62 -22.78
CA ASP A 515 13.98 -11.99 -21.53
C ASP A 515 15.34 -12.44 -20.99
N ALA A 516 15.87 -11.62 -20.11
CA ALA A 516 16.93 -11.95 -19.18
C ALA A 516 16.44 -11.58 -17.78
N VAL A 517 16.50 -12.52 -16.86
CA VAL A 517 15.93 -12.42 -15.51
C VAL A 517 17.03 -12.03 -14.52
N TYR A 518 16.79 -11.01 -13.73
CA TYR A 518 17.64 -10.63 -12.61
C TYR A 518 17.02 -11.15 -11.32
N LEU A 519 17.71 -12.12 -10.69
CA LEU A 519 17.28 -12.67 -9.41
C LEU A 519 17.76 -11.74 -8.28
N ILE A 520 16.85 -11.29 -7.45
CA ILE A 520 17.14 -10.44 -6.30
C ILE A 520 16.67 -11.15 -5.01
N MET A 521 17.55 -11.18 -4.00
CA MET A 521 17.14 -11.43 -2.63
C MET A 521 16.96 -10.06 -1.95
N PRO A 522 15.73 -9.62 -1.68
CA PRO A 522 15.45 -8.23 -1.29
C PRO A 522 16.25 -7.77 -0.06
N ASP A 523 16.23 -8.54 1.02
CA ASP A 523 16.96 -8.23 2.26
C ASP A 523 18.46 -8.02 2.05
N ARG A 524 19.05 -8.68 1.04
CA ARG A 524 20.49 -8.67 0.70
C ARG A 524 20.80 -7.86 -0.55
N PHE A 525 19.94 -6.96 -0.95
CA PHE A 525 20.16 -6.16 -2.15
C PHE A 525 20.57 -4.74 -1.80
N VAL A 526 19.64 -3.86 -1.58
CA VAL A 526 19.88 -2.46 -1.20
C VAL A 526 18.83 -2.04 -0.18
N ASN A 527 19.25 -1.38 0.88
CA ASN A 527 18.36 -0.75 1.84
C ASN A 527 17.98 0.65 1.34
N GLY A 528 16.72 0.84 0.95
CA GLY A 528 16.19 2.11 0.46
C GLY A 528 15.43 2.90 1.52
N ASP A 529 14.82 2.20 2.50
CA ASP A 529 14.11 2.80 3.61
C ASP A 529 14.55 2.24 4.97
N PRO A 530 15.60 2.80 5.58
CA PRO A 530 16.07 2.31 6.88
C PRO A 530 15.05 2.39 8.03
N THR A 531 13.91 3.02 7.81
CA THR A 531 12.87 3.14 8.86
C THR A 531 12.04 1.87 9.01
N ASN A 532 12.07 0.99 8.02
CA ASN A 532 11.33 -0.28 8.01
C ASN A 532 12.17 -1.50 8.44
N ASP A 533 13.50 -1.39 8.58
CA ASP A 533 14.41 -2.50 8.91
C ASP A 533 13.97 -3.32 10.13
N SER A 534 13.29 -2.67 11.08
CA SER A 534 12.75 -3.29 12.30
C SER A 534 11.41 -2.65 12.65
N THR A 535 10.33 -3.42 12.60
CA THR A 535 8.99 -2.94 12.90
C THR A 535 8.51 -3.41 14.29
N PRO A 536 7.61 -2.68 14.95
CA PRO A 536 7.05 -3.14 16.24
C PRO A 536 6.25 -4.44 16.14
N CYS A 537 5.67 -4.72 14.97
CA CYS A 537 4.76 -5.84 14.74
C CYS A 537 5.43 -7.11 14.23
N THR A 538 6.75 -7.17 14.11
CA THR A 538 7.51 -8.35 13.69
C THR A 538 8.49 -8.79 14.76
N GLU A 539 8.73 -10.11 14.88
CA GLU A 539 9.59 -10.66 15.90
C GLU A 539 11.08 -10.39 15.64
N GLU A 540 11.61 -10.86 14.50
CA GLU A 540 13.01 -10.67 14.16
C GLU A 540 13.30 -9.21 13.80
N LYS A 541 14.36 -8.64 14.40
CA LYS A 541 14.84 -7.30 14.14
C LYS A 541 16.11 -7.33 13.29
N ALA A 542 16.47 -6.20 12.68
CA ALA A 542 17.67 -6.12 11.86
C ALA A 542 18.95 -6.42 12.68
N ASP A 543 19.81 -7.26 12.12
CA ASP A 543 21.18 -7.52 12.60
C ASP A 543 22.11 -7.68 11.38
N TYR A 544 22.67 -6.57 10.94
CA TYR A 544 23.55 -6.48 9.77
C TYR A 544 24.86 -7.26 9.88
N GLN A 545 25.18 -7.81 11.05
CA GLN A 545 26.39 -8.59 11.23
C GLN A 545 26.14 -10.09 11.23
N ALA A 546 24.93 -10.52 11.57
CA ALA A 546 24.55 -11.92 11.59
C ALA A 546 24.39 -12.45 10.16
N PHE A 547 25.02 -13.58 9.84
CA PHE A 547 24.92 -14.20 8.51
C PHE A 547 23.48 -14.61 8.15
N PHE A 548 22.67 -14.97 9.16
CA PHE A 548 21.29 -15.36 9.01
C PHE A 548 20.30 -14.30 9.53
N GLY A 549 20.78 -13.13 9.97
CA GLY A 549 19.94 -12.01 10.37
C GLY A 549 19.44 -11.19 9.19
N ARG A 550 18.52 -10.28 9.45
CA ARG A 550 18.02 -9.32 8.46
C ARG A 550 19.00 -8.17 8.28
N HIS A 551 19.26 -7.80 7.02
CA HIS A 551 20.17 -6.74 6.63
C HIS A 551 19.46 -5.49 6.09
N GLY A 552 18.12 -5.45 6.09
CA GLY A 552 17.33 -4.26 5.81
C GLY A 552 17.18 -3.87 4.35
N GLY A 553 17.60 -4.70 3.40
CA GLY A 553 17.27 -4.48 2.00
C GLY A 553 15.75 -4.60 1.79
N ASP A 554 15.17 -3.78 0.89
CA ASP A 554 13.74 -3.60 0.77
C ASP A 554 13.27 -3.27 -0.65
N ILE A 555 11.95 -3.13 -0.84
CA ILE A 555 11.35 -2.79 -2.14
C ILE A 555 11.79 -1.41 -2.62
N GLN A 556 11.98 -0.43 -1.71
CA GLN A 556 12.47 0.89 -2.09
C GLN A 556 13.90 0.81 -2.64
N GLY A 557 14.76 0.02 -2.01
CA GLY A 557 16.12 -0.20 -2.51
C GLY A 557 16.17 -0.90 -3.87
N ILE A 558 15.22 -1.80 -4.15
CA ILE A 558 15.09 -2.40 -5.48
C ILE A 558 14.64 -1.34 -6.50
N GLU A 559 13.66 -0.52 -6.12
CA GLU A 559 13.12 0.54 -6.98
C GLU A 559 14.20 1.57 -7.34
N ASP A 560 15.04 1.95 -6.39
CA ASP A 560 16.17 2.88 -6.59
C ASP A 560 17.21 2.33 -7.58
N GLN A 561 17.28 1.01 -7.77
CA GLN A 561 18.21 0.33 -8.68
C GLN A 561 17.57 -0.07 -10.03
N LEU A 562 16.31 0.24 -10.29
CA LEU A 562 15.65 -0.15 -11.54
C LEU A 562 16.35 0.38 -12.79
N ASP A 563 16.92 1.58 -12.73
CA ASP A 563 17.68 2.15 -13.86
C ASP A 563 19.00 1.42 -14.08
N TYR A 564 19.70 0.98 -13.02
CA TYR A 564 20.88 0.12 -13.10
C TYR A 564 20.53 -1.22 -13.76
N ILE A 565 19.46 -1.87 -13.32
CA ILE A 565 19.01 -3.17 -13.85
C ILE A 565 18.63 -3.05 -15.34
N ALA A 566 17.90 -1.99 -15.70
CA ALA A 566 17.52 -1.71 -17.10
C ALA A 566 18.74 -1.42 -17.98
N ASP A 567 19.73 -0.67 -17.45
CA ASP A 567 20.96 -0.33 -18.18
C ASP A 567 21.83 -1.55 -18.47
N LEU A 568 21.88 -2.51 -17.56
CA LEU A 568 22.52 -3.81 -17.79
C LEU A 568 21.87 -4.61 -18.93
N GLY A 569 20.58 -4.38 -19.21
CA GLY A 569 19.84 -5.06 -20.25
C GLY A 569 18.91 -6.18 -19.75
N PHE A 570 18.72 -6.31 -18.45
CA PHE A 570 17.69 -7.18 -17.89
C PHE A 570 16.29 -6.68 -18.24
N THR A 571 15.39 -7.61 -18.46
CA THR A 571 14.00 -7.34 -18.86
C THR A 571 12.97 -7.96 -17.93
N ALA A 572 13.43 -8.71 -16.93
CA ALA A 572 12.58 -9.25 -15.88
C ALA A 572 13.34 -9.29 -14.54
N ILE A 573 12.62 -9.12 -13.47
CA ILE A 573 13.08 -9.29 -12.08
C ILE A 573 12.33 -10.46 -11.46
N TRP A 574 13.06 -11.35 -10.81
CA TRP A 574 12.53 -12.33 -9.87
C TRP A 574 13.07 -11.99 -8.49
N ASN A 575 12.18 -11.58 -7.58
CA ASN A 575 12.51 -11.42 -6.17
C ASN A 575 12.24 -12.72 -5.44
N THR A 576 13.12 -13.13 -4.50
CA THR A 576 12.75 -14.14 -3.50
C THR A 576 11.53 -13.65 -2.72
N PRO A 577 10.80 -14.50 -1.96
CA PRO A 577 9.50 -14.13 -1.44
C PRO A 577 9.50 -12.82 -0.65
N LEU A 578 8.53 -11.95 -0.96
CA LEU A 578 8.31 -10.66 -0.30
C LEU A 578 7.14 -10.70 0.68
N LEU A 579 6.40 -11.81 0.73
CA LEU A 579 5.30 -11.99 1.67
C LEU A 579 5.82 -12.03 3.11
N GLU A 580 4.93 -11.72 4.05
CA GLU A 580 5.28 -11.69 5.46
C GLU A 580 5.89 -13.02 5.92
N ASP A 581 7.02 -12.93 6.59
CA ASP A 581 7.73 -14.02 7.24
C ASP A 581 8.09 -13.57 8.66
N ASP A 582 7.16 -13.76 9.60
CA ASP A 582 7.34 -13.32 10.99
C ASP A 582 7.93 -14.42 11.89
N GLU A 583 8.83 -15.21 11.32
CA GLU A 583 9.63 -16.14 12.11
C GLU A 583 10.62 -15.38 13.02
N PRO A 584 10.92 -15.91 14.21
CA PRO A 584 11.79 -15.23 15.18
C PRO A 584 13.26 -15.18 14.77
N SER A 585 13.66 -15.91 13.74
CA SER A 585 15.02 -15.95 13.21
C SER A 585 15.03 -16.36 11.75
N SER A 586 16.01 -15.87 11.00
CA SER A 586 16.24 -16.21 9.58
C SER A 586 15.10 -15.77 8.64
N SER A 587 14.18 -14.94 9.09
CA SER A 587 13.03 -14.48 8.29
C SER A 587 13.42 -13.66 7.04
N TYR A 588 14.70 -13.29 6.91
CA TYR A 588 15.22 -12.51 5.79
C TYR A 588 15.02 -13.17 4.42
N HIS A 589 14.87 -14.49 4.35
CA HIS A 589 14.73 -15.21 3.10
C HIS A 589 13.29 -15.22 2.57
N GLY A 590 12.27 -15.07 3.45
CA GLY A 590 10.87 -14.98 3.08
C GLY A 590 10.17 -16.31 2.75
N TYR A 591 10.84 -17.46 2.88
CA TYR A 591 10.27 -18.76 2.50
C TYR A 591 9.36 -19.37 3.58
N ALA A 592 9.41 -18.91 4.82
CA ALA A 592 8.50 -19.33 5.89
C ALA A 592 7.33 -18.34 6.02
N CYS A 593 6.46 -18.31 5.00
CA CYS A 593 5.38 -17.32 4.87
C CYS A 593 4.39 -17.41 6.05
N THR A 594 4.10 -16.27 6.70
CA THR A 594 3.14 -16.18 7.81
C THR A 594 1.85 -15.45 7.45
N ASP A 595 1.78 -14.77 6.30
CA ASP A 595 0.57 -14.18 5.74
C ASP A 595 0.64 -14.09 4.21
N TYR A 596 -0.25 -14.83 3.53
CA TYR A 596 -0.24 -14.93 2.07
C TYR A 596 -0.79 -13.71 1.32
N TYR A 597 -1.51 -12.79 1.98
CA TYR A 597 -2.07 -11.60 1.36
C TYR A 597 -1.37 -10.31 1.78
N ARG A 598 -0.25 -10.43 2.50
CA ARG A 598 0.47 -9.29 3.04
C ARG A 598 1.95 -9.32 2.65
N ILE A 599 2.46 -8.20 2.16
CA ILE A 599 3.90 -7.97 2.02
C ILE A 599 4.51 -7.76 3.41
N ASP A 600 5.69 -8.34 3.64
CA ASP A 600 6.42 -8.15 4.90
C ASP A 600 6.66 -6.65 5.15
N PRO A 601 6.24 -6.12 6.30
CA PRO A 601 6.37 -4.69 6.59
C PRO A 601 7.82 -4.20 6.64
N ARG A 602 8.80 -5.12 6.76
CA ARG A 602 10.23 -4.80 6.66
C ARG A 602 10.71 -4.71 5.22
N PHE A 603 9.92 -5.15 4.25
CA PHE A 603 10.14 -4.90 2.82
C PHE A 603 9.31 -3.75 2.29
N GLY A 604 8.21 -3.38 2.97
CA GLY A 604 7.31 -2.33 2.56
C GLY A 604 5.84 -2.64 2.82
N SER A 605 4.97 -2.29 1.89
CA SER A 605 3.53 -2.57 1.96
C SER A 605 3.04 -3.21 0.66
N ASN A 606 1.80 -3.69 0.67
CA ASN A 606 1.14 -4.15 -0.56
C ASN A 606 1.13 -3.04 -1.63
N GLU A 607 0.78 -1.81 -1.25
CA GLU A 607 0.74 -0.65 -2.14
C GLU A 607 2.13 -0.32 -2.70
N LYS A 608 3.19 -0.41 -1.86
CA LYS A 608 4.57 -0.20 -2.28
C LYS A 608 5.02 -1.26 -3.29
N TYR A 609 4.63 -2.53 -3.08
CA TYR A 609 4.91 -3.58 -4.04
C TYR A 609 4.22 -3.33 -5.39
N ARG A 610 2.96 -2.90 -5.36
CA ARG A 610 2.23 -2.53 -6.58
C ARG A 610 2.83 -1.30 -7.28
N GLU A 611 3.36 -0.34 -6.53
CA GLU A 611 4.11 0.79 -7.06
C GLU A 611 5.38 0.34 -7.76
N PHE A 612 6.18 -0.49 -7.11
CA PHE A 612 7.39 -1.08 -7.66
C PHE A 612 7.13 -1.81 -8.99
N VAL A 613 6.09 -2.66 -9.06
CA VAL A 613 5.74 -3.35 -10.33
C VAL A 613 5.44 -2.33 -11.43
N ARG A 614 4.70 -1.27 -11.12
CA ARG A 614 4.41 -0.20 -12.09
C ARG A 614 5.68 0.54 -12.54
N GLU A 615 6.60 0.83 -11.62
CA GLU A 615 7.87 1.48 -11.95
C GLU A 615 8.80 0.58 -12.77
N ALA A 616 8.81 -0.72 -12.49
CA ALA A 616 9.50 -1.72 -13.31
C ALA A 616 8.95 -1.76 -14.75
N HIS A 617 7.61 -1.82 -14.88
CA HIS A 617 6.94 -1.81 -16.18
C HIS A 617 7.24 -0.55 -17.00
N ARG A 618 7.33 0.61 -16.38
CA ARG A 618 7.72 1.86 -17.07
C ARG A 618 9.08 1.79 -17.72
N ARG A 619 9.98 0.94 -17.21
CA ARG A 619 11.31 0.70 -17.72
C ARG A 619 11.39 -0.52 -18.65
N GLY A 620 10.25 -1.15 -18.90
CA GLY A 620 10.16 -2.38 -19.72
C GLY A 620 10.70 -3.62 -18.99
N ILE A 621 10.68 -3.61 -17.67
CA ILE A 621 11.07 -4.72 -16.80
C ILE A 621 9.80 -5.41 -16.28
N LYS A 622 9.70 -6.70 -16.51
CA LYS A 622 8.66 -7.60 -16.00
C LYS A 622 8.95 -7.99 -14.56
N VAL A 623 7.92 -8.36 -13.80
CA VAL A 623 8.07 -8.81 -12.41
C VAL A 623 7.53 -10.22 -12.26
N ILE A 624 8.36 -11.11 -11.75
CA ILE A 624 8.08 -12.52 -11.47
C ILE A 624 8.00 -12.66 -9.94
N MET A 625 6.87 -13.11 -9.43
CA MET A 625 6.70 -13.37 -8.00
C MET A 625 7.18 -14.79 -7.67
N ASP A 626 7.96 -14.90 -6.60
CA ASP A 626 8.29 -16.19 -6.01
C ASP A 626 7.12 -16.66 -5.14
N VAL A 627 6.65 -17.87 -5.33
CA VAL A 627 5.50 -18.44 -4.66
C VAL A 627 5.85 -19.76 -3.98
N VAL A 628 5.46 -19.89 -2.72
CA VAL A 628 5.69 -21.08 -1.90
C VAL A 628 4.34 -21.74 -1.61
N THR A 629 4.09 -22.86 -2.25
CA THR A 629 2.83 -23.62 -2.10
C THR A 629 2.98 -24.89 -1.28
N ASN A 630 4.22 -25.34 -1.06
CA ASN A 630 4.52 -26.57 -0.33
C ASN A 630 4.38 -26.43 1.18
N HIS A 631 4.79 -25.31 1.73
CA HIS A 631 4.84 -25.09 3.18
C HIS A 631 4.50 -23.67 3.56
N CYS A 632 4.11 -23.45 4.81
CA CYS A 632 3.98 -22.13 5.43
C CYS A 632 4.88 -22.05 6.66
N GLY A 633 5.06 -20.85 7.21
CA GLY A 633 5.76 -20.64 8.48
C GLY A 633 5.03 -21.28 9.66
N ASP A 634 5.76 -21.72 10.69
CA ASP A 634 5.15 -22.24 11.90
C ASP A 634 4.48 -21.13 12.75
N LYS A 635 4.73 -19.87 12.41
CA LYS A 635 4.06 -18.68 12.93
C LYS A 635 2.91 -18.18 12.04
N HIS A 636 2.57 -18.91 10.96
CA HIS A 636 1.41 -18.56 10.18
C HIS A 636 0.17 -18.57 11.07
N TRP A 637 -0.70 -17.57 10.94
CA TRP A 637 -1.90 -17.45 11.78
C TRP A 637 -2.84 -18.68 11.72
N TRP A 638 -2.78 -19.51 10.66
CA TRP A 638 -3.46 -20.79 10.61
C TRP A 638 -2.99 -21.75 11.71
N MET A 639 -1.73 -21.65 12.14
CA MET A 639 -1.17 -22.57 13.15
C MET A 639 -1.73 -22.35 14.56
N GLU A 640 -2.38 -21.22 14.80
CA GLU A 640 -3.14 -20.99 16.04
C GLU A 640 -4.47 -21.76 16.06
N ASP A 641 -5.12 -21.90 14.90
CA ASP A 641 -6.37 -22.62 14.70
C ASP A 641 -6.51 -23.00 13.22
N LEU A 642 -6.44 -24.28 12.90
CA LEU A 642 -6.55 -24.77 11.54
C LEU A 642 -8.02 -24.83 11.08
N PRO A 643 -8.36 -24.45 9.85
CA PRO A 643 -9.70 -24.65 9.31
C PRO A 643 -10.16 -26.10 9.33
N PHE A 644 -9.27 -27.00 8.93
CA PHE A 644 -9.47 -28.46 8.93
C PHE A 644 -8.24 -29.15 9.52
N ALA A 645 -8.41 -30.30 10.15
CA ALA A 645 -7.30 -31.08 10.71
C ALA A 645 -6.29 -31.52 9.63
N ASP A 646 -6.75 -31.71 8.39
CA ASP A 646 -5.94 -32.07 7.23
C ASP A 646 -5.49 -30.85 6.37
N TRP A 647 -5.51 -29.62 6.94
CA TRP A 647 -5.01 -28.42 6.27
C TRP A 647 -3.51 -28.45 6.04
N VAL A 648 -2.81 -29.04 7.01
CA VAL A 648 -1.36 -29.31 6.98
C VAL A 648 -1.11 -30.76 7.33
N HIS A 649 0.00 -31.31 6.85
CA HIS A 649 0.38 -32.66 7.24
C HIS A 649 0.91 -32.69 8.67
N GLN A 650 0.25 -33.44 9.52
CA GLN A 650 0.55 -33.56 10.94
C GLN A 650 1.21 -34.92 11.27
N TRP A 651 2.27 -34.86 12.06
CA TRP A 651 3.02 -36.01 12.52
C TRP A 651 3.00 -36.10 14.06
N PRO A 652 3.11 -37.29 14.67
CA PRO A 652 3.21 -37.40 16.13
C PRO A 652 4.40 -36.68 16.75
N SER A 653 5.43 -36.37 15.96
CA SER A 653 6.59 -35.53 16.27
C SER A 653 7.14 -34.99 14.97
N TYR A 654 7.93 -33.90 15.03
CA TYR A 654 8.57 -33.35 13.86
C TYR A 654 9.19 -34.43 12.98
N THR A 655 8.76 -34.48 11.72
CA THR A 655 9.21 -35.43 10.70
C THR A 655 9.64 -34.66 9.47
N HIS A 656 10.94 -34.65 9.23
CA HIS A 656 11.53 -33.99 8.08
C HIS A 656 11.27 -34.79 6.80
N SER A 657 10.98 -34.10 5.70
CA SER A 657 10.92 -34.73 4.37
C SER A 657 12.26 -35.36 4.02
N ASN A 658 12.22 -36.54 3.39
CA ASN A 658 13.46 -37.14 2.89
C ASN A 658 14.05 -36.41 1.68
N CYS A 659 13.36 -35.36 1.16
CA CYS A 659 13.76 -34.52 0.05
C CYS A 659 14.06 -35.26 -1.28
N ALA A 660 13.64 -36.51 -1.37
CA ALA A 660 13.85 -37.36 -2.54
C ALA A 660 12.67 -37.27 -3.51
N PHE A 661 12.39 -36.09 -4.09
CA PHE A 661 11.17 -35.88 -4.88
C PHE A 661 11.01 -36.84 -6.08
N SER A 662 12.08 -37.53 -6.49
CA SER A 662 11.99 -38.67 -7.44
C SER A 662 11.09 -39.80 -6.94
N ALA A 663 10.82 -39.90 -5.65
CA ALA A 663 9.87 -40.85 -5.07
C ALA A 663 8.46 -40.73 -5.67
N GLN A 664 8.07 -39.56 -6.12
CA GLN A 664 6.76 -39.32 -6.73
C GLN A 664 6.59 -39.99 -8.11
N ASN A 665 7.67 -40.19 -8.86
CA ASN A 665 7.63 -40.78 -10.20
C ASN A 665 8.39 -42.14 -10.29
N ASP A 666 9.00 -42.59 -9.20
CA ASP A 666 9.67 -43.86 -9.13
C ASP A 666 8.63 -44.98 -9.01
N PRO A 667 8.54 -45.90 -10.02
CA PRO A 667 7.56 -46.98 -9.99
C PRO A 667 7.88 -48.04 -8.91
N TYR A 668 9.03 -48.00 -8.28
CA TYR A 668 9.49 -48.97 -7.28
C TYR A 668 9.59 -48.39 -5.88
N CYS A 669 9.30 -47.05 -5.72
CA CYS A 669 9.37 -46.40 -4.43
C CYS A 669 8.38 -47.02 -3.44
N SER A 670 8.82 -47.22 -2.20
CA SER A 670 7.92 -47.63 -1.13
C SER A 670 6.87 -46.56 -0.86
N GLU A 671 5.70 -46.96 -0.39
CA GLU A 671 4.66 -46.02 0.03
C GLU A 671 5.14 -45.11 1.20
N HIS A 672 5.83 -45.71 2.16
CA HIS A 672 6.44 -44.97 3.28
C HIS A 672 7.37 -43.86 2.86
N ASP A 673 8.29 -44.14 1.90
CA ASP A 673 9.24 -43.11 1.46
C ASP A 673 8.55 -42.05 0.60
N ARG A 674 7.53 -42.42 -0.15
CA ARG A 674 6.73 -41.47 -0.93
C ARG A 674 5.90 -40.57 -0.03
N GLU A 675 5.24 -41.14 0.97
CA GLU A 675 4.50 -40.37 1.97
C GLU A 675 5.43 -39.42 2.74
N ASN A 676 6.58 -39.89 3.21
CA ASN A 676 7.54 -39.03 3.89
C ASN A 676 8.09 -37.92 2.98
N MET A 677 8.26 -38.18 1.68
CA MET A 677 8.68 -37.18 0.73
C MET A 677 7.66 -36.04 0.57
N VAL A 678 6.39 -36.39 0.40
CA VAL A 678 5.32 -35.45 0.05
C VAL A 678 4.73 -34.78 1.30
N CYS A 679 4.66 -35.51 2.42
CA CYS A 679 3.98 -35.02 3.63
C CYS A 679 4.95 -34.63 4.75
N GLY A 680 6.26 -34.87 4.59
CA GLY A 680 7.27 -34.46 5.58
C GLY A 680 7.53 -32.95 5.52
N TRP A 681 7.72 -32.32 6.66
CA TRP A 681 8.00 -30.89 6.73
C TRP A 681 9.35 -30.56 6.09
N PHE A 682 9.43 -29.43 5.41
CA PHE A 682 10.66 -28.99 4.74
C PHE A 682 11.72 -28.58 5.75
N ASP A 683 11.36 -27.87 6.80
CA ASP A 683 12.20 -27.52 7.96
C ASP A 683 11.32 -27.41 9.21
N THR A 684 11.92 -27.22 10.36
CA THR A 684 11.25 -27.07 11.66
C THR A 684 10.28 -25.90 11.69
N SER A 685 10.60 -24.80 10.99
CA SER A 685 9.76 -23.61 10.83
C SER A 685 8.93 -23.61 9.55
N MET A 686 8.97 -24.68 8.74
CA MET A 686 8.31 -24.77 7.44
C MET A 686 7.36 -25.97 7.44
N VAL A 687 6.12 -25.68 7.87
CA VAL A 687 5.06 -26.67 8.05
C VAL A 687 4.49 -27.10 6.70
N ASP A 688 4.48 -28.37 6.41
CA ASP A 688 4.04 -28.91 5.15
C ASP A 688 2.51 -28.82 4.98
N MET A 689 2.06 -28.26 3.87
CA MET A 689 0.66 -28.03 3.56
C MET A 689 0.07 -29.14 2.70
N ASN A 690 -1.17 -29.50 2.95
CA ASN A 690 -1.85 -30.58 2.24
C ASN A 690 -2.71 -30.03 1.08
N LEU A 691 -2.19 -30.00 -0.13
CA LEU A 691 -2.94 -29.54 -1.31
C LEU A 691 -4.00 -30.55 -1.82
N ASP A 692 -4.04 -31.77 -1.29
CA ASP A 692 -5.16 -32.67 -1.52
C ASP A 692 -6.45 -32.20 -0.83
N ASN A 693 -6.35 -31.28 0.16
CA ASN A 693 -7.51 -30.57 0.69
C ASN A 693 -8.05 -29.60 -0.37
N PRO A 694 -9.30 -29.79 -0.83
CA PRO A 694 -9.85 -29.01 -1.95
C PRO A 694 -10.03 -27.52 -1.64
N TYR A 695 -10.23 -27.15 -0.38
CA TYR A 695 -10.36 -25.75 0.03
C TYR A 695 -8.99 -25.06 -0.01
N LEU A 696 -7.93 -25.72 0.42
CA LEU A 696 -6.58 -25.19 0.37
C LEU A 696 -6.10 -25.05 -1.09
N LEU A 697 -6.35 -26.06 -1.93
CA LEU A 697 -6.03 -25.97 -3.35
C LEU A 697 -6.78 -24.81 -4.04
N GLN A 698 -8.07 -24.62 -3.72
CA GLN A 698 -8.85 -23.48 -4.25
C GLN A 698 -8.34 -22.15 -3.71
N TYR A 699 -7.95 -22.09 -2.44
CA TYR A 699 -7.32 -20.91 -1.84
C TYR A 699 -6.07 -20.49 -2.61
N PHE A 700 -5.14 -21.41 -2.88
CA PHE A 700 -3.91 -21.08 -3.62
C PHE A 700 -4.14 -20.78 -5.10
N ARG A 701 -5.17 -21.35 -5.76
CA ARG A 701 -5.52 -20.97 -7.13
C ARG A 701 -5.95 -19.52 -7.22
N GLN A 702 -6.89 -19.12 -6.38
CA GLN A 702 -7.40 -17.76 -6.37
C GLN A 702 -6.40 -16.76 -5.80
N TRP A 703 -5.54 -17.17 -4.87
CA TRP A 703 -4.44 -16.38 -4.35
C TRP A 703 -3.45 -15.97 -5.45
N ALA A 704 -3.00 -16.91 -6.26
CA ALA A 704 -2.10 -16.63 -7.39
C ALA A 704 -2.77 -15.69 -8.41
N VAL A 705 -4.05 -15.96 -8.74
CA VAL A 705 -4.84 -15.12 -9.63
C VAL A 705 -5.03 -13.72 -9.04
N TRP A 706 -5.26 -13.62 -7.74
CA TRP A 706 -5.40 -12.34 -7.04
C TRP A 706 -4.12 -11.51 -7.13
N TRP A 707 -2.96 -12.07 -6.81
CA TRP A 707 -1.68 -11.35 -6.91
C TRP A 707 -1.36 -10.96 -8.35
N ALA A 708 -1.61 -11.84 -9.32
CA ALA A 708 -1.40 -11.54 -10.73
C ALA A 708 -2.25 -10.35 -11.19
N GLU A 709 -3.53 -10.29 -10.78
CA GLU A 709 -4.42 -9.19 -11.18
C GLU A 709 -4.17 -7.93 -10.35
N TRP A 710 -3.97 -8.06 -9.03
CA TRP A 710 -3.85 -6.93 -8.13
C TRP A 710 -2.55 -6.16 -8.31
N ALA A 711 -1.42 -6.88 -8.44
CA ALA A 711 -0.09 -6.29 -8.62
C ALA A 711 0.34 -6.16 -10.09
N ASP A 712 -0.43 -6.70 -11.04
CA ASP A 712 -0.12 -6.73 -12.48
C ASP A 712 1.15 -7.54 -12.80
N LEU A 713 1.30 -8.72 -12.19
CA LEU A 713 2.48 -9.56 -12.34
C LEU A 713 2.60 -10.18 -13.73
N ASP A 714 3.84 -10.48 -14.15
CA ASP A 714 4.16 -11.09 -15.43
C ASP A 714 4.42 -12.59 -15.38
N GLY A 715 4.41 -13.19 -14.18
CA GLY A 715 4.55 -14.62 -14.00
C GLY A 715 4.93 -15.03 -12.61
N PHE A 716 5.16 -16.33 -12.42
CA PHE A 716 5.52 -16.93 -11.16
C PHE A 716 6.76 -17.81 -11.26
N ARG A 717 7.59 -17.79 -10.23
CA ARG A 717 8.52 -18.88 -9.90
C ARG A 717 7.93 -19.65 -8.73
N VAL A 718 7.86 -20.96 -8.85
CA VAL A 718 7.32 -21.83 -7.79
C VAL A 718 8.46 -22.54 -7.11
N ASP A 719 8.60 -22.27 -5.84
CA ASP A 719 9.55 -22.87 -4.94
C ASP A 719 9.24 -24.36 -4.72
N THR A 720 10.28 -25.19 -4.57
CA THR A 720 10.13 -26.61 -4.19
C THR A 720 8.99 -27.33 -4.95
N TYR A 721 8.80 -27.03 -6.26
CA TYR A 721 7.64 -27.50 -7.03
C TYR A 721 7.34 -28.99 -6.87
N PRO A 722 8.32 -29.91 -6.96
CA PRO A 722 8.07 -31.36 -6.87
C PRO A 722 7.89 -31.87 -5.42
N TYR A 723 7.89 -31.03 -4.43
CA TYR A 723 7.65 -31.43 -3.04
C TYR A 723 6.15 -31.50 -2.72
N ASN A 724 5.35 -30.69 -3.40
CA ASN A 724 3.89 -30.73 -3.31
C ASN A 724 3.29 -32.01 -3.91
N GLU A 725 2.02 -32.30 -3.58
CA GLU A 725 1.24 -33.31 -4.28
C GLU A 725 1.13 -32.97 -5.77
N LYS A 726 1.58 -33.87 -6.60
CA LYS A 726 1.76 -33.57 -8.03
C LYS A 726 0.47 -33.32 -8.79
N GLU A 727 -0.63 -34.03 -8.47
CA GLU A 727 -1.92 -33.85 -9.11
C GLU A 727 -2.59 -32.52 -8.73
N PRO A 728 -2.66 -32.09 -7.45
CA PRO A 728 -3.10 -30.76 -7.07
C PRO A 728 -2.27 -29.64 -7.71
N MET A 729 -0.96 -29.75 -7.76
CA MET A 729 -0.11 -28.76 -8.42
C MET A 729 -0.34 -28.66 -9.92
N ALA A 730 -0.57 -29.80 -10.58
CA ALA A 730 -0.96 -29.79 -11.99
C ALA A 730 -2.30 -29.09 -12.21
N GLN A 731 -3.25 -29.23 -11.28
CA GLN A 731 -4.52 -28.52 -11.31
C GLN A 731 -4.36 -27.04 -10.98
N TRP A 732 -3.45 -26.67 -10.06
CA TRP A 732 -3.11 -25.29 -9.76
C TRP A 732 -2.56 -24.59 -11.02
N CYS A 733 -1.55 -25.18 -11.68
CA CYS A 733 -0.99 -24.67 -12.93
C CYS A 733 -2.06 -24.50 -14.02
N ALA A 734 -2.91 -25.51 -14.22
CA ALA A 734 -3.99 -25.47 -15.20
C ALA A 734 -5.01 -24.36 -14.87
N GLY A 735 -5.33 -24.17 -13.59
CA GLY A 735 -6.25 -23.13 -13.12
C GLY A 735 -5.73 -21.71 -13.38
N VAL A 736 -4.50 -21.44 -13.00
CA VAL A 736 -3.84 -20.14 -13.24
C VAL A 736 -3.73 -19.85 -14.74
N ARG A 737 -3.32 -20.83 -15.53
CA ARG A 737 -3.19 -20.68 -16.98
C ARG A 737 -4.53 -20.62 -17.72
N LYS A 738 -5.60 -21.13 -17.15
CA LYS A 738 -6.95 -20.91 -17.68
C LYS A 738 -7.33 -19.44 -17.59
N GLU A 739 -7.04 -18.79 -16.46
CA GLU A 739 -7.29 -17.35 -16.25
C GLU A 739 -6.35 -16.48 -17.11
N TYR A 740 -5.06 -16.87 -17.21
CA TYR A 740 -4.01 -16.16 -17.94
C TYR A 740 -3.26 -17.11 -18.89
N PRO A 741 -3.78 -17.35 -20.10
CA PRO A 741 -3.24 -18.38 -21.02
C PRO A 741 -1.78 -18.17 -21.45
N ARG A 742 -1.29 -16.93 -21.38
CA ARG A 742 0.09 -16.58 -21.75
C ARG A 742 1.04 -16.48 -20.58
N LEU A 743 0.51 -16.55 -19.34
CA LEU A 743 1.36 -16.41 -18.15
C LEU A 743 2.30 -17.60 -18.05
N ASN A 744 3.61 -17.31 -17.99
CA ASN A 744 4.64 -18.31 -17.76
C ASN A 744 4.79 -18.58 -16.25
N ILE A 745 5.03 -19.83 -15.92
CA ILE A 745 5.27 -20.31 -14.57
C ILE A 745 6.52 -21.17 -14.66
N VAL A 746 7.55 -20.83 -13.91
CA VAL A 746 8.78 -21.63 -13.82
C VAL A 746 8.83 -22.34 -12.48
N GLY A 747 8.95 -23.67 -12.50
CA GLY A 747 9.08 -24.49 -11.30
C GLY A 747 10.53 -24.81 -10.96
N GLU A 748 10.85 -24.72 -9.69
CA GLU A 748 12.13 -25.23 -9.20
C GLU A 748 12.06 -26.76 -9.12
N VAL A 749 12.86 -27.41 -9.96
CA VAL A 749 13.03 -28.87 -9.98
C VAL A 749 14.50 -29.17 -9.82
N TRP A 750 14.98 -29.19 -8.61
CA TRP A 750 16.41 -29.28 -8.28
C TRP A 750 16.95 -30.70 -8.47
N SER A 751 17.27 -31.04 -9.70
CA SER A 751 17.94 -32.30 -10.05
C SER A 751 18.96 -32.10 -11.14
N THR A 752 20.06 -32.84 -11.10
CA THR A 752 21.05 -32.93 -12.16
C THR A 752 20.73 -34.08 -13.13
N ASN A 753 19.61 -34.74 -12.94
CA ASN A 753 19.16 -35.86 -13.78
C ASN A 753 18.09 -35.39 -14.77
N VAL A 754 18.42 -35.32 -16.05
CA VAL A 754 17.55 -34.78 -17.10
C VAL A 754 16.17 -35.44 -17.14
N PRO A 755 15.99 -36.79 -17.11
CA PRO A 755 14.67 -37.40 -17.02
C PRO A 755 13.83 -36.96 -15.80
N GLN A 756 14.47 -36.67 -14.67
CA GLN A 756 13.76 -36.19 -13.46
C GLN A 756 13.30 -34.75 -13.62
N VAL A 757 14.09 -33.91 -14.26
CA VAL A 757 13.74 -32.53 -14.55
C VAL A 757 12.65 -32.46 -15.63
N ALA A 758 12.85 -33.18 -16.75
CA ALA A 758 11.92 -33.21 -17.88
C ALA A 758 10.52 -33.73 -17.51
N TYR A 759 10.43 -34.65 -16.55
CA TYR A 759 9.17 -35.23 -16.08
C TYR A 759 8.16 -34.14 -15.65
N TRP A 760 8.62 -33.04 -15.10
CA TRP A 760 7.79 -31.96 -14.58
C TRP A 760 7.42 -30.89 -15.60
N GLN A 761 7.95 -30.92 -16.84
CA GLN A 761 7.54 -29.96 -17.87
C GLN A 761 6.22 -30.37 -18.54
N ALA A 762 5.35 -29.40 -18.77
CA ALA A 762 4.07 -29.60 -19.42
C ALA A 762 4.21 -30.27 -20.78
N GLY A 763 3.39 -31.30 -21.04
CA GLY A 763 3.34 -32.01 -22.30
C GLY A 763 4.45 -33.06 -22.49
N ASN A 764 5.36 -33.25 -21.53
CA ASN A 764 6.36 -34.28 -21.58
C ASN A 764 5.67 -35.67 -21.62
N PRO A 765 6.07 -36.61 -22.51
CA PRO A 765 5.41 -37.89 -22.67
C PRO A 765 5.78 -38.90 -21.55
N ASN A 766 5.37 -38.58 -20.33
CA ASN A 766 5.63 -39.41 -19.15
C ASN A 766 4.95 -40.78 -19.23
N LYS A 767 5.65 -41.83 -18.78
CA LYS A 767 5.15 -43.21 -18.90
C LYS A 767 3.91 -43.52 -18.04
N ASP A 768 3.74 -42.80 -16.96
CA ASP A 768 2.58 -42.89 -16.07
C ASP A 768 1.39 -42.03 -16.56
N GLY A 769 1.59 -41.26 -17.65
CA GLY A 769 0.58 -40.36 -18.21
C GLY A 769 0.41 -39.05 -17.46
N PHE A 770 1.22 -38.76 -16.44
CA PHE A 770 1.16 -37.52 -15.70
C PHE A 770 1.55 -36.35 -16.58
N ASN A 771 0.80 -35.24 -16.47
CA ASN A 771 1.10 -33.93 -17.07
C ASN A 771 0.99 -32.85 -16.01
N SER A 772 2.10 -32.22 -15.67
CA SER A 772 2.18 -31.20 -14.64
C SER A 772 1.45 -29.89 -15.02
N ASN A 773 1.21 -29.63 -16.31
CA ASN A 773 0.79 -28.33 -16.85
C ASN A 773 1.77 -27.17 -16.55
N LEU A 774 2.95 -27.44 -16.00
CA LEU A 774 4.00 -26.47 -15.70
C LEU A 774 4.78 -26.12 -16.97
N PRO A 775 4.67 -24.90 -17.52
CA PRO A 775 5.25 -24.59 -18.82
C PRO A 775 6.77 -24.51 -18.82
N SER A 776 7.38 -24.07 -17.72
CA SER A 776 8.81 -23.81 -17.63
C SER A 776 9.43 -24.46 -16.38
N ILE A 777 10.68 -24.81 -16.47
CA ILE A 777 11.48 -25.44 -15.40
C ILE A 777 12.87 -24.80 -15.33
N MET A 778 13.48 -24.82 -14.14
CA MET A 778 14.86 -24.35 -13.94
C MET A 778 15.86 -25.43 -14.39
N ASP A 779 16.89 -25.03 -15.13
CA ASP A 779 17.87 -25.96 -15.73
C ASP A 779 19.06 -26.25 -14.81
N PHE A 780 18.82 -26.96 -13.74
CA PHE A 780 19.88 -27.43 -12.84
C PHE A 780 20.86 -28.41 -13.49
N CYS A 781 20.46 -29.08 -14.58
CA CYS A 781 21.34 -29.96 -15.33
C CYS A 781 22.47 -29.18 -16.01
N LEU A 782 22.13 -28.09 -16.72
CA LEU A 782 23.11 -27.22 -17.34
C LEU A 782 23.92 -26.46 -16.29
N GLN A 783 23.27 -25.94 -15.23
CA GLN A 783 23.95 -25.26 -14.11
C GLN A 783 25.07 -26.15 -13.53
N SER A 784 24.78 -27.40 -13.20
CA SER A 784 25.73 -28.36 -12.67
C SER A 784 26.86 -28.65 -13.68
N ALA A 785 26.51 -28.85 -14.95
CA ALA A 785 27.49 -29.12 -16.02
C ALA A 785 28.48 -27.94 -16.18
N VAL A 786 27.99 -26.71 -16.12
CA VAL A 786 28.78 -25.49 -16.20
C VAL A 786 29.75 -25.36 -15.03
N CYS A 787 29.26 -25.47 -13.82
CA CYS A 787 30.08 -25.38 -12.61
C CYS A 787 31.15 -26.46 -12.52
N ASN A 788 30.82 -27.69 -12.95
CA ASN A 788 31.77 -28.82 -12.93
C ASN A 788 32.73 -28.85 -14.10
N GLY A 789 32.44 -28.13 -15.21
CA GLY A 789 33.31 -28.15 -16.42
C GLY A 789 34.29 -26.97 -16.50
N ILE A 790 33.90 -25.78 -15.94
CA ILE A 790 34.63 -24.53 -16.18
C ILE A 790 36.10 -24.56 -15.68
N ASN A 791 36.38 -25.25 -14.59
CA ASN A 791 37.68 -25.22 -13.94
C ASN A 791 38.67 -26.22 -14.52
N ALA A 792 38.26 -27.11 -15.43
CA ALA A 792 39.17 -28.01 -16.10
C ALA A 792 39.98 -27.28 -17.20
N ASP A 793 41.30 -27.37 -17.14
CA ASP A 793 42.19 -26.80 -18.17
C ASP A 793 42.27 -27.68 -19.43
N ARG A 794 41.82 -28.91 -19.35
CA ARG A 794 41.79 -29.87 -20.45
C ARG A 794 40.45 -30.59 -20.49
N GLU A 795 40.08 -30.99 -21.66
CA GLU A 795 38.91 -31.82 -21.91
C GLU A 795 39.25 -33.31 -21.85
N SER A 796 38.39 -34.10 -21.23
CA SER A 796 38.35 -35.54 -21.37
C SER A 796 36.92 -35.99 -21.68
N TRP A 797 36.65 -37.29 -21.78
CA TRP A 797 35.35 -37.80 -22.07
C TRP A 797 34.30 -37.45 -21.00
N ASP A 798 34.72 -37.09 -19.78
CA ASP A 798 33.83 -36.73 -18.64
C ASP A 798 34.27 -35.46 -17.90
N GLU A 799 35.21 -34.68 -18.44
CA GLU A 799 35.70 -33.44 -17.82
C GLU A 799 35.75 -32.29 -18.83
N GLY A 800 35.76 -31.10 -18.32
CA GLY A 800 35.85 -29.86 -19.10
C GLY A 800 34.56 -29.51 -19.81
N ILE A 801 34.68 -28.83 -20.94
CA ILE A 801 33.55 -28.27 -21.69
C ILE A 801 32.68 -29.34 -22.35
N THR A 802 33.12 -30.60 -22.42
CA THR A 802 32.32 -31.74 -22.83
C THR A 802 31.03 -31.86 -21.99
N LYS A 803 31.07 -31.54 -20.69
CA LYS A 803 29.92 -31.54 -19.84
C LYS A 803 28.82 -30.57 -20.32
N TRP A 804 29.24 -29.42 -20.89
CA TRP A 804 28.27 -28.44 -21.42
C TRP A 804 27.58 -28.96 -22.66
N TYR A 805 28.38 -29.55 -23.59
CA TYR A 805 27.86 -30.19 -24.78
C TYR A 805 26.89 -31.31 -24.42
N ASP A 806 27.27 -32.21 -23.51
CA ASP A 806 26.48 -33.36 -23.11
C ASP A 806 25.18 -32.94 -22.45
N SER A 807 25.16 -31.89 -21.63
CA SER A 807 23.97 -31.37 -21.03
C SER A 807 22.93 -30.91 -22.06
N ILE A 808 23.41 -30.11 -23.05
CA ILE A 808 22.53 -29.60 -24.12
C ILE A 808 22.11 -30.74 -25.08
N ALA A 809 23.00 -31.71 -25.32
CA ALA A 809 22.67 -32.89 -26.15
C ALA A 809 21.51 -33.72 -25.60
N ASN A 810 21.19 -33.59 -24.31
CA ASN A 810 20.07 -34.26 -23.67
C ASN A 810 18.71 -33.54 -23.87
N ASP A 811 18.68 -32.42 -24.58
CA ASP A 811 17.43 -31.69 -24.86
C ASP A 811 16.36 -32.54 -25.57
N PHE A 812 16.73 -33.65 -26.20
CA PHE A 812 15.78 -34.60 -26.80
C PHE A 812 14.82 -35.24 -25.79
N TYR A 813 15.13 -35.17 -24.49
CA TYR A 813 14.23 -35.62 -23.39
C TYR A 813 13.26 -34.53 -22.94
N ILE A 814 13.54 -33.28 -23.23
CA ILE A 814 12.84 -32.11 -22.73
C ILE A 814 11.79 -31.70 -23.76
N GLN A 815 10.54 -31.53 -23.36
CA GLN A 815 9.46 -31.20 -24.27
C GLN A 815 9.62 -29.82 -24.91
N ASP A 816 10.01 -28.82 -24.13
CA ASP A 816 10.26 -27.46 -24.62
C ASP A 816 11.56 -26.89 -24.04
N PRO A 817 12.72 -27.22 -24.65
CA PRO A 817 14.01 -26.69 -24.18
C PRO A 817 14.14 -25.18 -24.29
N GLN A 818 13.36 -24.54 -25.17
CA GLN A 818 13.38 -23.07 -25.33
C GLN A 818 12.73 -22.37 -24.13
N ASN A 819 11.77 -23.01 -23.46
CA ASN A 819 11.13 -22.43 -22.29
C ASN A 819 11.73 -22.98 -20.97
N MET A 820 13.05 -23.00 -20.89
CA MET A 820 13.79 -23.32 -19.67
C MET A 820 14.52 -22.08 -19.14
N MET A 821 14.50 -21.89 -17.82
CA MET A 821 15.34 -20.89 -17.16
C MET A 821 16.74 -21.44 -16.97
N VAL A 822 17.71 -20.90 -17.73
CA VAL A 822 19.11 -21.29 -17.62
C VAL A 822 19.85 -20.32 -16.70
N PHE A 823 20.72 -20.82 -15.86
CA PHE A 823 21.39 -20.00 -14.85
C PHE A 823 22.74 -20.60 -14.45
N PRO A 824 23.72 -19.76 -14.07
CA PRO A 824 25.00 -20.24 -13.58
C PRO A 824 24.98 -20.55 -12.08
N GLY A 825 24.14 -19.84 -11.35
CA GLY A 825 23.93 -19.95 -9.91
C GLY A 825 22.71 -19.16 -9.47
N ASN A 826 22.24 -19.43 -8.27
CA ASN A 826 21.12 -18.73 -7.65
C ASN A 826 21.39 -18.50 -6.15
N HIS A 827 20.41 -18.06 -5.41
CA HIS A 827 20.51 -17.76 -3.97
C HIS A 827 20.70 -19.01 -3.06
N ASP A 828 20.61 -20.23 -3.61
CA ASP A 828 20.79 -21.51 -2.90
C ASP A 828 22.04 -22.28 -3.33
N THR A 829 22.68 -21.88 -4.43
CA THR A 829 23.91 -22.51 -4.90
C THR A 829 25.13 -21.67 -4.52
N ASP A 830 26.33 -22.25 -4.59
CA ASP A 830 27.59 -21.48 -4.46
C ASP A 830 27.57 -20.28 -5.39
N ARG A 831 28.07 -19.13 -4.92
CA ARG A 831 28.31 -17.97 -5.79
C ARG A 831 29.22 -18.36 -6.95
N ILE A 832 28.84 -18.00 -8.16
CA ILE A 832 29.62 -18.36 -9.36
C ILE A 832 31.01 -17.72 -9.33
N GLY A 833 31.17 -16.55 -8.68
CA GLY A 833 32.46 -15.93 -8.46
C GLY A 833 33.42 -16.80 -7.62
N ASP A 834 32.90 -17.55 -6.64
CA ASP A 834 33.68 -18.53 -5.88
C ASP A 834 33.98 -19.78 -6.71
N VAL A 835 33.00 -20.27 -7.49
CA VAL A 835 33.17 -21.45 -8.34
C VAL A 835 34.28 -21.23 -9.35
N VAL A 836 34.37 -20.06 -9.98
CA VAL A 836 35.43 -19.73 -10.95
C VAL A 836 36.76 -19.30 -10.31
N GLY A 837 36.84 -19.27 -8.96
CA GLY A 837 38.03 -18.84 -8.23
C GLY A 837 38.37 -17.38 -8.45
N ARG A 838 37.39 -16.53 -8.62
CA ARG A 838 37.51 -15.08 -8.93
C ARG A 838 38.22 -14.78 -10.25
N ASP A 839 38.15 -15.70 -11.22
CA ASP A 839 38.72 -15.52 -12.54
C ASP A 839 37.70 -14.83 -13.47
N PRO A 840 37.89 -13.55 -13.85
CA PRO A 840 36.96 -12.83 -14.70
C PRO A 840 36.86 -13.39 -16.11
N ALA A 841 37.88 -14.05 -16.62
CA ALA A 841 37.84 -14.66 -17.96
C ALA A 841 36.90 -15.89 -17.96
N LYS A 842 36.97 -16.73 -16.93
CA LYS A 842 36.02 -17.84 -16.74
C LYS A 842 34.59 -17.33 -16.54
N MET A 843 34.43 -16.27 -15.74
CA MET A 843 33.12 -15.66 -15.54
C MET A 843 32.51 -15.17 -16.87
N LYS A 844 33.28 -14.47 -17.69
CA LYS A 844 32.84 -14.00 -19.01
C LYS A 844 32.45 -15.16 -19.95
N LEU A 845 33.16 -16.30 -19.91
CA LEU A 845 32.77 -17.50 -20.65
C LEU A 845 31.39 -18.02 -20.23
N ILE A 846 31.14 -18.10 -18.93
CA ILE A 846 29.85 -18.53 -18.39
C ILE A 846 28.74 -17.57 -18.80
N MET A 847 28.94 -16.27 -18.65
CA MET A 847 27.94 -15.26 -19.03
C MET A 847 27.65 -15.32 -20.54
N ALA A 848 28.66 -15.55 -21.37
CA ALA A 848 28.48 -15.74 -22.82
C ALA A 848 27.62 -16.97 -23.14
N LEU A 849 27.88 -18.10 -22.48
CA LEU A 849 27.06 -19.30 -22.64
C LEU A 849 25.61 -19.04 -22.21
N MET A 850 25.39 -18.52 -21.00
CA MET A 850 24.05 -18.26 -20.47
C MET A 850 23.22 -17.36 -21.38
N ALA A 851 23.85 -16.31 -21.92
CA ALA A 851 23.17 -15.35 -22.78
C ALA A 851 22.88 -15.87 -24.19
N THR A 852 23.53 -16.93 -24.66
CA THR A 852 23.45 -17.38 -26.07
C THR A 852 22.91 -18.78 -26.27
N VAL A 853 22.89 -19.61 -25.23
CA VAL A 853 22.26 -20.94 -25.26
C VAL A 853 20.73 -20.86 -25.35
N ARG A 854 20.08 -21.93 -25.68
CA ARG A 854 18.58 -22.01 -25.66
C ARG A 854 18.03 -21.69 -24.28
N GLY A 855 16.78 -21.22 -24.21
CA GLY A 855 16.14 -20.81 -22.98
C GLY A 855 16.30 -19.30 -22.70
N TYR A 856 16.00 -18.91 -21.47
CA TYR A 856 16.14 -17.53 -21.00
C TYR A 856 17.05 -17.48 -19.76
N PRO A 857 18.07 -16.60 -19.77
CA PRO A 857 19.04 -16.56 -18.68
C PRO A 857 18.47 -15.92 -17.42
N GLN A 858 18.85 -16.47 -16.27
CA GLN A 858 18.75 -15.84 -14.97
C GLN A 858 20.14 -15.61 -14.41
N ILE A 859 20.39 -14.42 -13.88
CA ILE A 859 21.64 -14.04 -13.22
C ILE A 859 21.29 -13.58 -11.79
N PHE A 860 22.01 -14.10 -10.80
CA PHE A 860 21.83 -13.69 -9.40
C PHE A 860 22.53 -12.34 -9.15
N ALA A 861 21.85 -11.41 -8.51
CA ALA A 861 22.35 -10.06 -8.25
C ALA A 861 23.76 -10.07 -7.64
N GLY A 862 24.65 -9.31 -8.28
CA GLY A 862 26.06 -9.23 -7.93
C GLY A 862 26.97 -10.18 -8.71
N ASP A 863 26.45 -11.19 -9.42
CA ASP A 863 27.30 -12.06 -10.25
C ASP A 863 27.91 -11.28 -11.43
N GLU A 864 27.21 -10.28 -11.95
CA GLU A 864 27.71 -9.33 -12.96
C GLU A 864 28.83 -8.42 -12.42
N LEU A 865 29.05 -8.43 -11.11
CA LEU A 865 30.08 -7.68 -10.39
C LEU A 865 31.12 -8.60 -9.74
N MET A 866 31.17 -9.89 -10.06
CA MET A 866 32.06 -10.86 -9.43
C MET A 866 31.88 -10.95 -7.90
N VAL A 867 30.67 -10.78 -7.39
CA VAL A 867 30.43 -10.97 -5.96
C VAL A 867 30.72 -12.42 -5.56
N VAL A 868 31.32 -12.58 -4.43
CA VAL A 868 31.71 -13.86 -3.82
C VAL A 868 31.09 -13.98 -2.41
N SER A 869 31.03 -15.18 -1.91
CA SER A 869 30.56 -15.42 -0.54
C SER A 869 31.40 -14.64 0.50
N ARG A 870 30.74 -14.07 1.48
CA ARG A 870 31.38 -13.45 2.66
C ARG A 870 32.12 -14.48 3.48
N ASP A 871 31.51 -15.65 3.67
CA ASP A 871 32.12 -16.83 4.32
C ASP A 871 31.41 -18.11 3.84
N ARG A 872 32.05 -18.89 3.00
CA ARG A 872 31.48 -20.16 2.48
C ARG A 872 31.18 -21.18 3.57
N ALA A 873 31.85 -21.11 4.72
CA ALA A 873 31.60 -22.04 5.83
C ALA A 873 30.23 -21.81 6.52
N GLN A 874 29.61 -20.66 6.28
CA GLN A 874 28.30 -20.29 6.78
C GLN A 874 27.16 -20.70 5.82
N GLY A 875 27.44 -21.44 4.76
CA GLY A 875 26.40 -21.88 3.83
C GLY A 875 25.58 -20.73 3.25
N HIS A 876 24.28 -20.86 3.25
CA HIS A 876 23.34 -19.87 2.68
C HIS A 876 23.51 -18.46 3.28
N GLY A 877 23.72 -18.33 4.60
CA GLY A 877 23.96 -17.03 5.23
C GLY A 877 25.22 -16.34 4.70
N GLY A 878 26.25 -17.11 4.34
CA GLY A 878 27.52 -16.57 3.87
C GLY A 878 27.54 -16.22 2.39
N LEU A 879 26.73 -16.89 1.56
CA LEU A 879 26.70 -16.65 0.10
C LEU A 879 25.75 -15.51 -0.31
N ARG A 880 24.80 -15.17 0.54
CA ARG A 880 23.78 -14.14 0.32
C ARG A 880 24.29 -12.78 0.79
N VAL A 881 24.96 -12.07 -0.11
CA VAL A 881 25.75 -10.85 0.12
C VAL A 881 25.12 -9.66 -0.57
N GLU A 882 25.24 -8.49 0.05
CA GLU A 882 24.71 -7.22 -0.45
C GLU A 882 25.35 -6.79 -1.78
N LEU A 883 24.60 -6.03 -2.59
CA LEU A 883 25.09 -5.47 -3.84
C LEU A 883 26.14 -4.37 -3.55
N PRO A 884 27.36 -4.45 -4.10
CA PRO A 884 28.37 -3.41 -3.93
C PRO A 884 28.04 -2.18 -4.75
N LEU A 885 27.60 -1.10 -4.12
CA LEU A 885 27.22 0.14 -4.81
C LEU A 885 28.39 0.98 -5.33
N ASN A 886 29.63 0.66 -4.93
CA ASN A 886 30.85 1.35 -5.37
C ASN A 886 31.65 0.59 -6.44
N TRP A 887 30.99 -0.35 -7.12
CA TRP A 887 31.59 -1.25 -8.11
C TRP A 887 32.37 -0.54 -9.24
N GLU A 888 31.99 0.67 -9.63
CA GLU A 888 32.70 1.45 -10.66
C GLU A 888 34.15 1.78 -10.30
N GLN A 889 34.49 1.73 -9.02
CA GLN A 889 35.83 1.98 -8.51
C GLN A 889 36.74 0.75 -8.59
N ASP A 890 36.17 -0.45 -8.78
CA ASP A 890 36.92 -1.69 -8.98
C ASP A 890 37.03 -2.02 -10.48
N PRO A 891 38.25 -2.02 -11.05
CA PRO A 891 38.41 -2.29 -12.47
C PRO A 891 37.91 -3.65 -12.95
N VAL A 892 37.95 -4.68 -12.08
CA VAL A 892 37.46 -6.03 -12.42
C VAL A 892 35.93 -6.04 -12.44
N GLN A 893 35.30 -5.44 -11.44
CA GLN A 893 33.84 -5.32 -11.39
C GLN A 893 33.33 -4.53 -12.60
N LYS A 894 33.96 -3.39 -12.88
CA LYS A 894 33.57 -2.55 -14.00
C LYS A 894 33.73 -3.27 -15.35
N ASP A 895 34.80 -3.97 -15.55
CA ASP A 895 35.09 -4.70 -16.82
C ASP A 895 34.05 -5.84 -17.02
N LEU A 896 33.70 -6.55 -15.96
CA LEU A 896 32.68 -7.60 -16.03
C LEU A 896 31.27 -7.02 -16.23
N HIS A 897 30.94 -5.96 -15.50
CA HIS A 897 29.70 -5.22 -15.69
C HIS A 897 29.49 -4.77 -17.14
N ASP A 898 30.52 -4.09 -17.71
CA ASP A 898 30.46 -3.58 -19.09
C ASP A 898 30.33 -4.73 -20.11
N TYR A 899 30.97 -5.88 -19.82
CA TYR A 899 30.84 -7.09 -20.63
C TYR A 899 29.41 -7.65 -20.60
N VAL A 900 28.81 -7.83 -19.39
CA VAL A 900 27.46 -8.36 -19.22
C VAL A 900 26.45 -7.40 -19.84
N ARG A 901 26.61 -6.10 -19.63
CA ARG A 901 25.78 -5.04 -20.22
C ARG A 901 25.79 -5.11 -21.77
N THR A 902 26.95 -5.23 -22.37
CA THR A 902 27.06 -5.35 -23.83
C THR A 902 26.34 -6.60 -24.33
N LEU A 903 26.56 -7.71 -23.65
CA LEU A 903 26.02 -9.02 -24.01
C LEU A 903 24.47 -9.06 -23.89
N LEU A 904 23.88 -8.58 -22.77
CA LEU A 904 22.46 -8.62 -22.57
C LEU A 904 21.70 -7.60 -23.43
N ARG A 905 22.28 -6.41 -23.64
CA ARG A 905 21.70 -5.43 -24.58
C ARG A 905 21.65 -5.92 -26.00
N TRP A 906 22.73 -6.60 -26.46
CA TRP A 906 22.76 -7.24 -27.77
C TRP A 906 21.72 -8.37 -27.85
N ARG A 907 21.63 -9.24 -26.82
CA ARG A 907 20.65 -10.34 -26.75
C ARG A 907 19.22 -9.84 -26.99
N ARG A 908 18.86 -8.70 -26.44
CA ARG A 908 17.52 -8.10 -26.61
C ARG A 908 17.14 -7.83 -28.08
N THR A 909 18.11 -7.74 -28.95
CA THR A 909 17.90 -7.43 -30.38
C THR A 909 18.14 -8.62 -31.31
N SER A 910 18.62 -9.74 -30.78
CA SER A 910 18.96 -10.92 -31.58
C SER A 910 17.85 -11.94 -31.62
N ASP A 911 17.15 -12.04 -32.75
CA ASP A 911 16.13 -13.07 -32.99
C ASP A 911 16.75 -14.49 -32.96
N ALA A 912 17.95 -14.63 -33.48
CA ALA A 912 18.65 -15.91 -33.50
C ALA A 912 18.85 -16.48 -32.07
N VAL A 913 19.24 -15.64 -31.14
CA VAL A 913 19.49 -16.09 -29.76
C VAL A 913 18.19 -16.32 -29.01
N GLN A 914 17.17 -15.47 -29.23
CA GLN A 914 15.88 -15.60 -28.56
C GLN A 914 15.05 -16.79 -29.08
N ASN A 915 14.93 -16.92 -30.41
CA ASN A 915 13.97 -17.83 -31.05
C ASN A 915 14.62 -18.86 -31.96
N GLY A 916 15.91 -18.71 -32.26
CA GLY A 916 16.60 -19.59 -33.20
C GLY A 916 16.77 -21.01 -32.71
N ARG A 917 16.77 -21.97 -33.65
CA ARG A 917 17.16 -23.35 -33.34
C ARG A 917 18.67 -23.43 -33.05
N THR A 918 19.06 -24.37 -32.22
CA THR A 918 20.48 -24.68 -31.97
C THR A 918 20.99 -25.72 -32.97
N LEU A 919 22.17 -25.47 -33.52
CA LEU A 919 22.99 -26.47 -34.19
C LEU A 919 24.36 -26.42 -33.53
N HIS A 920 24.76 -27.46 -32.84
CA HIS A 920 26.01 -27.51 -32.10
C HIS A 920 26.95 -28.60 -32.63
N PHE A 921 28.21 -28.44 -32.35
CA PHE A 921 29.25 -29.38 -32.73
C PHE A 921 29.85 -30.00 -31.47
N LEU A 922 30.35 -31.26 -31.60
CA LEU A 922 31.05 -31.93 -30.51
C LEU A 922 32.13 -31.01 -29.96
N SER A 923 32.23 -30.92 -28.65
CA SER A 923 33.36 -30.25 -28.03
C SER A 923 34.68 -30.94 -28.42
N ARG A 924 35.72 -30.18 -28.59
CA ARG A 924 37.04 -30.67 -28.95
C ARG A 924 38.11 -29.79 -28.33
N ASP A 925 39.09 -30.41 -27.71
CA ASP A 925 40.21 -29.70 -27.13
C ASP A 925 39.78 -28.54 -26.21
N ASN A 926 38.84 -28.83 -25.37
CA ASN A 926 38.22 -27.89 -24.41
C ASN A 926 37.68 -26.60 -25.06
N THR A 927 37.16 -26.71 -26.29
CA THR A 927 36.41 -25.70 -27.01
C THR A 927 35.02 -26.21 -27.35
N TYR A 928 34.03 -25.35 -27.41
CA TYR A 928 32.65 -25.66 -27.77
C TYR A 928 32.12 -24.63 -28.76
N ALA A 929 31.56 -25.13 -29.88
CA ALA A 929 30.99 -24.29 -30.93
C ALA A 929 29.55 -24.65 -31.21
N TYR A 930 28.72 -23.64 -31.36
CA TYR A 930 27.33 -23.81 -31.79
C TYR A 930 26.80 -22.58 -32.55
N TRP A 931 25.75 -22.81 -33.27
CA TRP A 931 25.03 -21.82 -34.04
C TRP A 931 23.63 -21.67 -33.50
N ARG A 932 23.12 -20.44 -33.44
CA ARG A 932 21.71 -20.11 -33.25
C ARG A 932 21.20 -19.60 -34.58
N ILE A 933 20.13 -20.21 -35.11
CA ILE A 933 19.65 -19.96 -36.49
C ILE A 933 18.17 -19.63 -36.41
N ALA A 934 17.81 -18.39 -36.66
CA ALA A 934 16.44 -17.93 -36.66
C ALA A 934 15.74 -18.18 -38.00
N GLU A 935 14.41 -18.25 -37.96
CA GLU A 935 13.59 -18.33 -39.19
C GLU A 935 13.68 -17.04 -40.02
N SER A 936 13.99 -15.92 -39.41
CA SER A 936 14.26 -14.64 -40.06
C SER A 936 15.51 -14.67 -40.96
N GLY A 937 16.35 -15.67 -40.80
CA GLY A 937 17.65 -15.78 -41.50
C GLY A 937 18.84 -15.26 -40.66
N GLU A 938 18.58 -14.51 -39.59
CA GLU A 938 19.64 -14.13 -38.67
C GLU A 938 20.31 -15.38 -38.08
N THR A 939 21.61 -15.36 -38.04
CA THR A 939 22.43 -16.50 -37.58
C THR A 939 23.52 -15.99 -36.66
N VAL A 940 23.68 -16.64 -35.51
CA VAL A 940 24.74 -16.31 -34.54
C VAL A 940 25.64 -17.51 -34.35
N PHE A 941 26.93 -17.29 -34.49
CA PHE A 941 27.98 -18.25 -34.19
C PHE A 941 28.56 -17.95 -32.80
N VAL A 942 28.66 -18.95 -31.97
CA VAL A 942 29.30 -18.90 -30.66
C VAL A 942 30.44 -19.91 -30.60
N TYR A 943 31.63 -19.42 -30.24
CA TYR A 943 32.79 -20.26 -30.02
C TYR A 943 33.38 -19.96 -28.64
N LEU A 944 33.34 -20.94 -27.76
CA LEU A 944 33.82 -20.87 -26.38
C LEU A 944 35.17 -21.61 -26.27
N ASN A 945 36.23 -20.90 -25.94
CA ASN A 945 37.55 -21.49 -25.70
C ASN A 945 37.82 -21.54 -24.19
N ASN A 946 37.60 -22.71 -23.55
CA ASN A 946 37.89 -22.91 -22.14
C ASN A 946 39.33 -23.37 -21.86
N ASN A 947 40.23 -23.35 -22.87
CA ASN A 947 41.66 -23.57 -22.63
C ASN A 947 42.32 -22.32 -22.03
N PRO A 948 43.41 -22.49 -21.29
CA PRO A 948 44.30 -21.37 -20.97
C PRO A 948 45.02 -20.80 -22.21
N GLU A 949 45.21 -21.62 -23.24
CA GLU A 949 45.92 -21.29 -24.45
C GLU A 949 44.99 -20.89 -25.60
N PRO A 950 45.42 -20.06 -26.54
CA PRO A 950 44.64 -19.73 -27.75
C PRO A 950 44.32 -20.96 -28.61
N ARG A 951 43.17 -20.94 -29.28
CA ARG A 951 42.72 -21.99 -30.20
C ARG A 951 42.26 -21.41 -31.52
N GLN A 952 42.61 -22.07 -32.61
CA GLN A 952 42.18 -21.71 -33.96
C GLN A 952 40.80 -22.33 -34.23
N ILE A 953 39.88 -21.53 -34.78
CA ILE A 953 38.54 -22.01 -35.17
C ILE A 953 38.71 -22.96 -36.38
N PRO A 954 38.18 -24.18 -36.29
CA PRO A 954 38.24 -25.14 -37.39
C PRO A 954 37.10 -24.92 -38.39
N TRP A 955 37.09 -23.80 -39.12
CA TRP A 955 36.01 -23.44 -40.04
C TRP A 955 35.65 -24.53 -41.05
N ALA A 956 36.63 -25.37 -41.40
CA ALA A 956 36.41 -26.50 -42.30
C ALA A 956 35.38 -27.53 -41.78
N ASP A 957 35.22 -27.61 -40.46
CA ASP A 957 34.30 -28.50 -39.81
C ASP A 957 32.85 -27.93 -39.77
N TYR A 958 32.70 -26.63 -40.02
CA TYR A 958 31.41 -25.92 -39.88
C TYR A 958 30.75 -25.58 -41.23
N LYS A 959 31.21 -26.17 -42.36
CA LYS A 959 30.71 -25.91 -43.72
C LYS A 959 29.21 -26.09 -43.88
N GLU A 960 28.59 -26.96 -43.10
CA GLU A 960 27.16 -27.16 -43.09
C GLU A 960 26.36 -25.85 -42.86
N VAL A 961 26.94 -24.91 -42.15
CA VAL A 961 26.37 -23.57 -41.92
C VAL A 961 27.09 -22.51 -42.76
N THR A 962 28.40 -22.47 -42.71
CA THR A 962 29.17 -21.39 -43.34
C THR A 962 28.95 -21.28 -44.85
N ASP A 963 28.71 -22.41 -45.54
CA ASP A 963 28.41 -22.43 -46.97
C ASP A 963 27.03 -21.82 -47.32
N LEU A 964 26.19 -21.61 -46.32
CA LEU A 964 24.86 -21.03 -46.49
C LEU A 964 24.82 -19.53 -46.16
N LEU A 965 25.87 -18.99 -45.58
CA LEU A 965 25.91 -17.60 -45.11
C LEU A 965 26.29 -16.63 -46.22
N PRO A 966 25.66 -15.44 -46.29
CA PRO A 966 25.86 -14.51 -47.43
C PRO A 966 27.19 -13.74 -47.41
N GLY A 967 27.93 -13.78 -46.29
CA GLY A 967 29.17 -13.03 -46.14
C GLY A 967 29.75 -13.09 -44.74
N PRO A 968 30.69 -12.19 -44.42
CA PRO A 968 31.26 -12.12 -43.07
C PRO A 968 30.22 -11.69 -42.01
N GLY A 969 30.35 -12.22 -40.80
CA GLY A 969 29.60 -11.77 -39.67
C GLY A 969 30.29 -10.67 -38.87
N ARG A 970 29.64 -10.08 -37.89
CA ARG A 970 30.15 -9.04 -37.01
C ARG A 970 30.37 -9.60 -35.61
N ASP A 971 31.55 -9.44 -35.05
CA ASP A 971 31.80 -9.71 -33.63
C ASP A 971 31.06 -8.69 -32.76
N ILE A 972 30.24 -9.16 -31.81
CA ILE A 972 29.37 -8.29 -31.00
C ILE A 972 30.12 -7.40 -29.99
N PHE A 973 31.36 -7.74 -29.65
CA PHE A 973 32.20 -6.97 -28.71
C PHE A 973 33.15 -6.01 -29.39
N THR A 974 33.79 -6.46 -30.45
CA THR A 974 34.82 -5.65 -31.15
C THR A 974 34.26 -4.90 -32.36
N GLU A 975 33.09 -5.27 -32.82
CA GLU A 975 32.43 -4.80 -34.05
C GLU A 975 33.22 -5.14 -35.33
N GLU A 976 34.33 -5.88 -35.24
CA GLU A 976 35.11 -6.33 -36.38
C GLU A 976 34.34 -7.36 -37.22
N TYR A 977 34.58 -7.31 -38.52
CA TYR A 977 34.07 -8.33 -39.42
C TYR A 977 34.90 -9.62 -39.32
N VAL A 978 34.20 -10.74 -39.12
CA VAL A 978 34.76 -12.08 -39.05
C VAL A 978 34.31 -12.83 -40.31
N ASN A 979 35.27 -13.15 -41.12
CA ASN A 979 35.12 -14.08 -42.27
C ASN A 979 35.60 -15.50 -41.87
N PHE A 980 35.55 -16.44 -42.81
CA PHE A 980 35.93 -17.84 -42.56
C PHE A 980 37.43 -18.11 -42.82
N ASP A 981 38.24 -17.07 -42.76
CA ASP A 981 39.71 -17.19 -42.76
C ASP A 981 40.20 -17.70 -41.38
N PRO A 982 41.42 -18.20 -41.29
CA PRO A 982 42.00 -18.64 -40.05
C PRO A 982 41.88 -17.56 -38.94
N LYS A 983 41.06 -17.81 -37.94
CA LYS A 983 40.84 -16.94 -36.76
C LYS A 983 41.24 -17.70 -35.50
N THR A 984 42.06 -17.05 -34.69
CA THR A 984 42.46 -17.58 -33.37
C THR A 984 41.69 -16.86 -32.28
N VAL A 985 41.12 -17.63 -31.38
CA VAL A 985 40.41 -17.14 -30.17
C VAL A 985 41.35 -17.33 -28.98
N ALA A 986 41.58 -16.28 -28.23
CA ALA A 986 42.44 -16.30 -27.05
C ALA A 986 41.97 -17.32 -26.01
N GLY A 987 42.85 -17.69 -25.09
CA GLY A 987 42.50 -18.59 -24.00
C GLY A 987 41.44 -17.96 -23.08
N ARG A 988 40.56 -18.76 -22.54
CA ARG A 988 39.46 -18.33 -21.66
C ARG A 988 38.61 -17.21 -22.27
N THR A 989 38.27 -17.30 -23.56
CA THR A 989 37.53 -16.24 -24.27
C THR A 989 36.40 -16.84 -25.10
N ALA A 990 35.29 -16.10 -25.14
CA ALA A 990 34.18 -16.34 -26.05
C ALA A 990 34.29 -15.44 -27.27
N LEU A 991 34.02 -15.99 -28.45
CA LEU A 991 33.75 -15.24 -29.68
C LEU A 991 32.29 -15.42 -30.05
N ILE A 992 31.58 -14.32 -30.23
CA ILE A 992 30.15 -14.31 -30.64
C ILE A 992 30.06 -13.48 -31.93
N VAL A 993 29.61 -14.10 -33.00
CA VAL A 993 29.56 -13.47 -34.35
C VAL A 993 28.14 -13.52 -34.87
N GLU A 994 27.61 -12.36 -35.19
CA GLU A 994 26.28 -12.19 -35.76
C GLU A 994 26.35 -12.07 -37.29
N PHE A 995 25.53 -12.85 -37.99
CA PHE A 995 25.35 -12.82 -39.45
C PHE A 995 23.89 -12.38 -39.71
N LYS A 996 23.74 -11.30 -40.48
CA LYS A 996 22.45 -10.72 -40.89
C LYS A 996 22.23 -10.77 -42.38
#